data_c43c441031c2d81145d093cf8827fd05
#
_entry.id   c43c441031c2d81145d093cf8827fd05
#
_cell.length_a   1.000
_cell.length_b   1.000
_cell.length_c   1.000
_cell.angle_alpha   90.00
_cell.angle_beta   90.00
_cell.angle_gamma   90.00
#
_symmetry.space_group_name_H-M   'P 1'
#
loop_
_entity.id
_entity.type
_entity.pdbx_description
1 polymer ?
#
loop_
_entity_poly.entity_id
_entity_poly.type
_entity_poly.pdbx_seq_one_letter_code
_entity_poly.pdbx_strand_id
1 'polypeptide(L)'
;MLREPLSATLASLPEPFPTQRLELLDMLRGRGILYRSHTQPILSRDGSSARWMLDSLAVTLSPHGAALAGKCLLQVLNRFEGRQLATYGLTGVPILQSCVLQDDRYRGLLVRKERKQHGSLKLIEGVIDPAEPVILIDDSVSSGMSMEEATARLEEAGLRVEGGVCLVRFGWYGGYARMQERGYHMEALYDIWDDFISAMEDEEKPPANPSKWFPKFEWHTEQAPERLHPAQLARVVISEYLSSGRLLRAPLELDHDYDSAGGAWVSLRSRTNIHQRFARGGFWHFPGDTRGSAAADVVMASLSTAGQLAQGEAGLKIVSQSAFAVTFFSELEQCAPGQLDNDRYGIVVRSLERREKMGGALPRMPGIRNEWHQFQHARIKNGGLVSFEPYELFRHDVVKAIEPEATWQPTGVPAPEKLPWHKDRHVCGRVAERARDLVLSQLFERSENTAPVAPELLPENVDTCYVTVYIDGQLRGCMGTRVHELDEDLKRMAEAAVRDERFSENTPADANSVAVSVSLLFDPLVIGQATPEEIVNYYRHGEQALMAYHGERLGLLLPFVACTWNYDPVSYAKAVLDKAGLTEPPYTWCRFECTTWLAGSDGVWPTVGGFPSRCVDASPDDLIALHIALHKQYLLQHLRPDGTCYSRYQPFHNRLFEGLEAARQAYGAWVLARAHRILGGNDLKDASDLAIDSLMRVLSTDDEDLWLRFQDETPSVAELSFLLLALCERPAADPCRSSMKSLAVKLWNCIELPHGRILTHQGSDPSPEPFQDYFPGQVLLALAAACEQDATEIDRERLNSSFRYYRHRFRYKRHFGQVAWLLQAFTTWWQITREQAFADFVFEVADWLLGYQQEKTGAFINDHQSETPGYTTAVYLEGVAAALSVAAGVNDNSRRGAYNRSFAAGESFLNRLILQERDRSILPNPDFALGGLRQGLYYSEIRTDFVQHSLSALLARID
;
A
#
# COMPACT_ATOMS: atom_id res chain seq x y z
N MET A 1 -1.28 29.93 18.61
CA MET A 1 -2.67 29.64 18.99
C MET A 1 -2.99 30.43 20.26
N LEU A 2 -4.02 31.27 20.23
CA LEU A 2 -4.55 31.94 21.42
C LEU A 2 -5.19 30.85 22.28
N ARG A 3 -4.84 30.82 23.58
CA ARG A 3 -5.54 29.97 24.54
C ARG A 3 -6.99 30.43 24.67
N GLU A 4 -7.93 29.56 24.32
CA GLU A 4 -9.28 29.77 24.77
C GLU A 4 -9.36 29.39 26.25
N PRO A 5 -9.85 30.31 27.14
CA PRO A 5 -10.05 29.96 28.54
C PRO A 5 -11.05 28.81 28.65
N LEU A 6 -10.95 28.03 29.73
CA LEU A 6 -12.04 27.13 30.14
C LEU A 6 -13.34 27.93 30.21
N SER A 7 -14.43 27.32 29.73
CA SER A 7 -15.73 27.97 29.67
C SER A 7 -16.01 28.77 30.94
N ALA A 8 -16.20 30.09 30.83
CA ALA A 8 -16.50 30.98 31.93
C ALA A 8 -17.72 30.51 32.78
N THR A 9 -18.54 29.66 32.18
CA THR A 9 -19.70 29.01 32.80
C THR A 9 -19.36 27.95 33.83
N LEU A 10 -18.17 27.35 33.84
CA LEU A 10 -17.76 26.42 34.90
C LEU A 10 -17.49 27.15 36.21
N ALA A 11 -16.99 28.37 36.15
CA ALA A 11 -16.74 29.21 37.30
C ALA A 11 -18.05 29.73 37.98
N SER A 12 -19.18 29.69 37.28
CA SER A 12 -20.47 30.17 37.74
C SER A 12 -21.39 29.07 38.27
N LEU A 13 -20.97 27.82 38.31
CA LEU A 13 -21.76 26.72 38.88
C LEU A 13 -21.83 26.85 40.41
N PRO A 14 -23.03 26.60 41.01
CA PRO A 14 -23.22 26.75 42.45
C PRO A 14 -22.56 25.65 43.28
N GLU A 15 -22.41 25.86 44.55
CA GLU A 15 -22.02 24.81 45.50
C GLU A 15 -22.96 23.58 45.40
N PRO A 16 -22.46 22.35 45.56
CA PRO A 16 -21.10 22.01 46.03
C PRO A 16 -20.02 21.84 44.91
N PHE A 17 -20.29 22.24 43.68
CA PHE A 17 -19.38 21.98 42.54
C PHE A 17 -17.99 22.65 42.71
N PRO A 18 -17.86 23.93 43.05
CA PRO A 18 -16.54 24.55 43.21
C PRO A 18 -15.68 23.86 44.28
N THR A 19 -16.25 23.51 45.40
CA THR A 19 -15.55 22.79 46.47
C THR A 19 -15.13 21.39 46.04
N GLN A 20 -16.02 20.64 45.40
CA GLN A 20 -15.73 19.31 44.90
C GLN A 20 -14.66 19.33 43.78
N ARG A 21 -14.72 20.33 42.90
CA ARG A 21 -13.74 20.53 41.83
C ARG A 21 -12.35 20.84 42.41
N LEU A 22 -12.24 21.67 43.44
CA LEU A 22 -10.99 21.98 44.13
C LEU A 22 -10.41 20.74 44.81
N GLU A 23 -11.22 19.96 45.51
CA GLU A 23 -10.80 18.73 46.16
C GLU A 23 -10.26 17.69 45.16
N LEU A 24 -10.94 17.52 44.01
CA LEU A 24 -10.46 16.65 42.93
C LEU A 24 -9.16 17.16 42.33
N LEU A 25 -9.02 18.47 42.15
CA LEU A 25 -7.80 19.10 41.67
C LEU A 25 -6.62 18.82 42.59
N ASP A 26 -6.80 18.94 43.91
CA ASP A 26 -5.76 18.66 44.89
C ASP A 26 -5.34 17.17 44.87
N MET A 27 -6.30 16.26 44.70
CA MET A 27 -6.00 14.84 44.53
C MET A 27 -5.19 14.58 43.25
N LEU A 28 -5.58 15.21 42.15
CA LEU A 28 -4.87 15.08 40.86
C LEU A 28 -3.47 15.69 40.94
N ARG A 29 -3.31 16.85 41.56
CA ARG A 29 -1.99 17.48 41.79
C ARG A 29 -1.08 16.63 42.66
N GLY A 30 -1.63 16.00 43.68
CA GLY A 30 -0.84 15.18 44.61
C GLY A 30 -0.49 13.80 44.10
N ARG A 31 -1.26 13.18 43.23
CA ARG A 31 -1.12 11.77 42.83
C ARG A 31 -1.27 11.49 41.34
N GLY A 32 -1.99 12.35 40.60
CA GLY A 32 -2.40 12.09 39.23
C GLY A 32 -1.51 12.75 38.16
N ILE A 33 -0.64 13.67 38.50
CA ILE A 33 0.26 14.36 37.60
C ILE A 33 1.69 13.86 37.79
N LEU A 34 2.28 13.34 36.74
CA LEU A 34 3.70 12.97 36.70
C LEU A 34 4.46 14.01 35.89
N TYR A 35 5.50 14.56 36.52
CA TYR A 35 6.47 15.43 35.87
C TYR A 35 7.85 14.79 35.91
N ARG A 36 8.60 14.88 34.81
CA ARG A 36 9.95 14.36 34.70
C ARG A 36 10.92 15.43 34.23
N SER A 37 12.11 15.41 34.78
CA SER A 37 13.20 16.31 34.38
C SER A 37 13.69 16.02 32.97
N HIS A 38 14.47 16.93 32.40
CA HIS A 38 15.10 16.75 31.07
C HIS A 38 15.96 15.48 30.94
N THR A 39 16.48 14.98 32.04
CA THR A 39 17.36 13.79 32.08
C THR A 39 16.58 12.47 32.10
N GLN A 40 15.29 12.49 32.41
CA GLN A 40 14.41 11.30 32.48
C GLN A 40 13.06 11.60 31.84
N PRO A 41 12.99 11.75 30.52
CA PRO A 41 11.73 12.06 29.85
C PRO A 41 10.75 10.90 29.97
N ILE A 42 9.47 11.22 29.96
CA ILE A 42 8.38 10.27 29.82
C ILE A 42 8.25 9.97 28.31
N LEU A 43 8.32 8.69 27.93
CA LEU A 43 8.10 8.29 26.56
C LEU A 43 6.62 8.37 26.22
N SER A 44 6.25 9.18 25.23
CA SER A 44 4.91 9.20 24.70
C SER A 44 4.71 8.06 23.67
N ARG A 45 3.47 7.83 23.29
CA ARG A 45 3.06 6.73 22.40
C ARG A 45 3.65 6.82 21.00
N ASP A 46 3.99 8.00 20.54
CA ASP A 46 4.64 8.28 19.26
C ASP A 46 6.17 8.25 19.33
N GLY A 47 6.72 7.88 20.49
CA GLY A 47 8.17 7.85 20.74
C GLY A 47 8.78 9.22 21.03
N SER A 48 7.97 10.28 21.05
CA SER A 48 8.42 11.60 21.50
C SER A 48 8.62 11.63 23.01
N SER A 49 9.52 12.45 23.50
CA SER A 49 9.69 12.67 24.93
C SER A 49 8.70 13.70 25.46
N ALA A 50 7.86 13.30 26.40
CA ALA A 50 6.98 14.18 27.13
C ALA A 50 7.53 14.44 28.53
N ARG A 51 7.25 15.62 29.06
CA ARG A 51 7.61 15.94 30.45
C ARG A 51 6.44 15.74 31.40
N TRP A 52 5.23 15.80 30.89
CA TRP A 52 4.00 15.74 31.63
C TRP A 52 3.18 14.54 31.22
N MET A 53 2.66 13.83 32.19
CA MET A 53 1.71 12.75 31.98
C MET A 53 0.62 12.84 33.06
N LEU A 54 -0.64 12.68 32.66
CA LEU A 54 -1.73 12.46 33.58
C LEU A 54 -1.85 10.96 33.85
N ASP A 55 -1.61 10.54 35.08
CA ASP A 55 -1.97 9.22 35.62
C ASP A 55 -3.28 9.34 36.43
N SER A 56 -4.37 9.51 35.73
CA SER A 56 -5.70 9.66 36.33
C SER A 56 -6.10 8.45 37.16
N LEU A 57 -5.62 7.25 36.77
CA LEU A 57 -5.95 5.99 37.44
C LEU A 57 -5.46 5.96 38.89
N ALA A 58 -4.36 6.68 39.21
CA ALA A 58 -3.89 6.84 40.58
C ALA A 58 -4.91 7.50 41.49
N VAL A 59 -5.85 8.28 40.92
CA VAL A 59 -6.96 8.94 41.62
C VAL A 59 -8.27 8.21 41.36
N THR A 60 -8.62 7.95 40.12
CA THR A 60 -9.96 7.48 39.73
C THR A 60 -10.21 5.99 40.04
N LEU A 61 -9.19 5.21 40.39
CA LEU A 61 -9.35 3.86 40.93
C LEU A 61 -9.55 3.84 42.45
N SER A 62 -9.42 4.99 43.14
CA SER A 62 -9.80 5.10 44.56
C SER A 62 -11.30 5.37 44.72
N PRO A 63 -11.97 4.82 45.74
CA PRO A 63 -13.42 5.03 45.92
C PRO A 63 -13.80 6.51 46.02
N HIS A 64 -13.02 7.29 46.73
CA HIS A 64 -13.26 8.72 46.90
C HIS A 64 -12.98 9.51 45.63
N GLY A 65 -11.85 9.27 44.97
CA GLY A 65 -11.49 9.95 43.73
C GLY A 65 -12.42 9.62 42.58
N ALA A 66 -12.85 8.36 42.46
CA ALA A 66 -13.87 7.97 41.49
C ALA A 66 -15.20 8.69 41.73
N ALA A 67 -15.70 8.65 42.98
CA ALA A 67 -16.96 9.31 43.31
C ALA A 67 -16.92 10.81 43.05
N LEU A 68 -15.81 11.46 43.37
CA LEU A 68 -15.63 12.91 43.20
C LEU A 68 -15.53 13.29 41.72
N ALA A 69 -14.77 12.52 40.92
CA ALA A 69 -14.69 12.70 39.46
C ALA A 69 -16.06 12.58 38.79
N GLY A 70 -16.85 11.55 39.16
CA GLY A 70 -18.22 11.39 38.68
C GLY A 70 -19.12 12.57 39.01
N LYS A 71 -19.10 13.02 40.29
CA LYS A 71 -19.91 14.19 40.74
C LYS A 71 -19.57 15.45 39.94
N CYS A 72 -18.30 15.73 39.75
CA CYS A 72 -17.88 16.90 38.97
C CYS A 72 -18.27 16.80 37.49
N LEU A 73 -18.10 15.63 36.88
CA LEU A 73 -18.47 15.46 35.49
C LEU A 73 -19.98 15.50 35.24
N LEU A 74 -20.78 14.97 36.13
CA LEU A 74 -22.24 15.03 36.01
C LEU A 74 -22.77 16.48 35.95
N GLN A 75 -22.13 17.44 36.61
CA GLN A 75 -22.48 18.86 36.46
C GLN A 75 -22.21 19.39 35.06
N VAL A 76 -21.16 18.93 34.43
CA VAL A 76 -20.78 19.31 33.06
C VAL A 76 -21.67 18.59 32.05
N LEU A 77 -21.96 17.31 32.27
CA LEU A 77 -22.81 16.47 31.41
C LEU A 77 -24.24 16.99 31.29
N ASN A 78 -24.73 17.75 32.25
CA ASN A 78 -26.03 18.39 32.15
C ASN A 78 -26.16 19.42 31.01
N ARG A 79 -25.06 19.79 30.39
CA ARG A 79 -25.02 20.67 29.19
C ARG A 79 -25.20 19.96 27.87
N PHE A 80 -25.24 18.64 27.91
CA PHE A 80 -25.40 17.78 26.73
C PHE A 80 -26.83 17.23 26.69
N GLU A 81 -27.32 16.99 25.50
CA GLU A 81 -28.63 16.36 25.28
C GLU A 81 -28.53 14.84 25.50
N GLY A 82 -27.44 14.22 25.02
CA GLY A 82 -27.22 12.79 25.08
C GLY A 82 -27.16 12.21 26.49
N ARG A 83 -27.56 10.93 26.60
CA ARG A 83 -27.51 10.14 27.84
C ARG A 83 -26.70 8.85 27.69
N GLN A 84 -26.12 8.60 26.54
CA GLN A 84 -25.19 7.52 26.34
C GLN A 84 -23.75 8.04 26.48
N LEU A 85 -23.05 7.55 27.49
CA LEU A 85 -21.66 7.91 27.76
C LEU A 85 -20.74 6.84 27.14
N ALA A 86 -19.79 7.22 26.33
CA ALA A 86 -18.85 6.27 25.71
C ALA A 86 -17.41 6.60 26.08
N THR A 87 -16.59 5.58 26.31
CA THR A 87 -15.14 5.75 26.51
C THR A 87 -14.33 4.85 25.61
N TYR A 88 -13.11 5.30 25.26
CA TYR A 88 -12.18 4.59 24.38
C TYR A 88 -10.93 4.17 25.13
N GLY A 89 -10.86 2.91 25.51
CA GLY A 89 -9.76 2.38 26.29
C GLY A 89 -10.10 2.28 27.79
N LEU A 90 -9.06 2.07 28.60
CA LEU A 90 -9.25 1.74 30.02
C LEU A 90 -9.30 2.95 30.96
N THR A 91 -8.63 4.05 30.58
CA THR A 91 -8.46 5.22 31.48
C THR A 91 -9.76 5.95 31.79
N GLY A 92 -10.67 6.01 30.83
CA GLY A 92 -11.98 6.60 31.00
C GLY A 92 -13.03 5.70 31.71
N VAL A 93 -12.76 4.38 31.84
CA VAL A 93 -13.73 3.42 32.39
C VAL A 93 -14.14 3.73 33.83
N PRO A 94 -13.21 3.98 34.77
CA PRO A 94 -13.60 4.30 36.17
C PRO A 94 -14.46 5.57 36.26
N ILE A 95 -14.18 6.54 35.41
CA ILE A 95 -14.88 7.82 35.35
C ILE A 95 -16.31 7.62 34.82
N LEU A 96 -16.43 6.94 33.68
CA LEU A 96 -17.69 6.57 33.04
C LEU A 96 -18.57 5.80 34.04
N GLN A 97 -17.99 4.74 34.65
CA GLN A 97 -18.71 3.91 35.62
C GLN A 97 -19.19 4.72 36.85
N SER A 98 -18.37 5.68 37.31
CA SER A 98 -18.76 6.56 38.40
C SER A 98 -19.94 7.47 38.05
N CYS A 99 -19.98 7.99 36.82
CA CYS A 99 -21.12 8.78 36.35
C CYS A 99 -22.40 7.94 36.30
N VAL A 100 -22.34 6.74 35.72
CA VAL A 100 -23.50 5.83 35.57
C VAL A 100 -24.04 5.35 36.94
N LEU A 101 -23.16 5.12 37.92
CA LEU A 101 -23.57 4.69 39.26
C LEU A 101 -24.23 5.81 40.07
N GLN A 102 -23.94 7.06 39.77
CA GLN A 102 -24.44 8.21 40.54
C GLN A 102 -25.68 8.86 39.92
N ASP A 103 -25.97 8.58 38.64
CA ASP A 103 -27.13 9.14 37.95
C ASP A 103 -27.67 8.12 36.94
N ASP A 104 -28.85 7.58 37.21
CA ASP A 104 -29.51 6.52 36.45
C ASP A 104 -30.03 6.95 35.07
N ARG A 105 -29.98 8.25 34.76
CA ARG A 105 -30.27 8.79 33.44
C ARG A 105 -29.21 8.37 32.40
N TYR A 106 -28.00 8.07 32.83
CA TYR A 106 -26.90 7.76 31.97
C TYR A 106 -26.65 6.25 31.84
N ARG A 107 -26.22 5.83 30.64
CA ARG A 107 -25.78 4.46 30.37
C ARG A 107 -24.41 4.47 29.73
N GLY A 108 -23.63 3.45 29.99
CA GLY A 108 -22.23 3.35 29.53
C GLY A 108 -22.03 2.51 28.30
N LEU A 109 -21.18 2.97 27.40
CA LEU A 109 -20.66 2.25 26.24
C LEU A 109 -19.15 2.19 26.32
N LEU A 110 -18.57 1.04 25.97
CA LEU A 110 -17.11 0.89 25.84
C LEU A 110 -16.75 0.69 24.36
N VAL A 111 -16.06 1.64 23.78
CA VAL A 111 -15.51 1.54 22.42
C VAL A 111 -14.14 0.89 22.48
N ARG A 112 -13.99 -0.25 21.84
CA ARG A 112 -12.75 -1.02 21.82
C ARG A 112 -11.80 -0.53 20.74
N LYS A 113 -10.49 -0.65 21.00
CA LYS A 113 -9.44 -0.41 20.01
C LYS A 113 -9.47 -1.44 18.89
N GLU A 114 -9.79 -2.69 19.23
CA GLU A 114 -9.89 -3.81 18.30
C GLU A 114 -11.15 -4.61 18.62
N ARG A 115 -11.73 -5.23 17.61
CA ARG A 115 -12.85 -6.17 17.82
C ARG A 115 -12.39 -7.31 18.71
N LYS A 116 -13.25 -7.74 19.57
CA LYS A 116 -13.03 -8.91 20.40
C LYS A 116 -12.93 -10.13 19.49
N GLN A 117 -11.85 -10.88 19.57
CA GLN A 117 -11.64 -12.07 18.73
C GLN A 117 -12.45 -13.29 19.17
N HIS A 118 -13.14 -13.23 20.31
CA HIS A 118 -13.95 -14.29 20.90
C HIS A 118 -15.22 -13.74 21.53
N GLY A 119 -16.28 -14.53 21.56
CA GLY A 119 -17.57 -14.17 22.18
C GLY A 119 -18.42 -13.25 21.28
N SER A 120 -18.90 -12.14 21.80
CA SER A 120 -19.83 -11.26 21.08
C SER A 120 -19.23 -10.48 19.90
N LEU A 121 -17.89 -10.46 19.79
CA LEU A 121 -17.07 -9.81 18.76
C LEU A 121 -17.45 -8.35 18.47
N LYS A 122 -18.12 -7.73 19.43
CA LYS A 122 -18.56 -6.33 19.34
C LYS A 122 -17.37 -5.37 19.39
N LEU A 123 -17.44 -4.32 18.60
CA LEU A 123 -16.53 -3.18 18.67
C LEU A 123 -16.96 -2.21 19.77
N ILE A 124 -18.28 -2.14 20.01
CA ILE A 124 -18.89 -1.31 21.04
C ILE A 124 -19.63 -2.25 22.00
N GLU A 125 -19.23 -2.25 23.25
CA GLU A 125 -19.90 -2.96 24.34
C GLU A 125 -20.90 -2.05 25.05
N GLY A 126 -21.98 -2.61 25.54
CA GLY A 126 -23.08 -1.91 26.19
C GLY A 126 -24.39 -2.04 25.40
N VAL A 127 -25.44 -1.41 25.91
CA VAL A 127 -26.77 -1.35 25.26
C VAL A 127 -26.83 -0.06 24.44
N ILE A 128 -26.87 -0.20 23.13
CA ILE A 128 -26.90 0.92 22.19
C ILE A 128 -28.35 1.34 21.92
N ASP A 129 -28.60 2.64 21.95
CA ASP A 129 -29.81 3.28 21.47
C ASP A 129 -29.46 4.22 20.30
N PRO A 130 -29.78 3.85 19.05
CA PRO A 130 -29.44 4.68 17.89
C PRO A 130 -30.13 6.05 17.86
N ALA A 131 -31.22 6.23 18.60
CA ALA A 131 -31.95 7.50 18.66
C ALA A 131 -31.31 8.51 19.62
N GLU A 132 -30.51 8.01 20.55
CA GLU A 132 -29.92 8.81 21.63
C GLU A 132 -28.48 9.24 21.26
N PRO A 133 -28.13 10.54 21.35
CA PRO A 133 -26.76 10.99 21.13
C PRO A 133 -25.76 10.39 22.12
N VAL A 134 -24.50 10.24 21.64
CA VAL A 134 -23.40 9.73 22.47
C VAL A 134 -22.47 10.86 22.88
N ILE A 135 -22.07 10.88 24.13
CA ILE A 135 -21.06 11.79 24.69
C ILE A 135 -19.82 10.96 25.03
N LEU A 136 -18.67 11.35 24.47
CA LEU A 136 -17.40 10.71 24.80
C LEU A 136 -16.88 11.19 26.16
N ILE A 137 -16.38 10.25 26.97
CA ILE A 137 -15.69 10.55 28.23
C ILE A 137 -14.26 10.00 28.16
N ASP A 138 -13.29 10.84 28.49
CA ASP A 138 -11.91 10.44 28.68
C ASP A 138 -11.29 11.15 29.90
N ASP A 139 -10.15 10.63 30.35
CA ASP A 139 -9.40 11.26 31.44
C ASP A 139 -8.64 12.49 30.95
N SER A 140 -8.14 12.46 29.75
CA SER A 140 -7.43 13.61 29.17
C SER A 140 -7.60 13.72 27.65
N VAL A 141 -7.57 14.95 27.16
CA VAL A 141 -7.49 15.24 25.73
C VAL A 141 -6.22 16.02 25.45
N SER A 142 -5.26 15.33 24.82
CA SER A 142 -4.01 15.93 24.33
C SER A 142 -4.02 16.07 22.81
N SER A 143 -3.50 15.11 22.07
CA SER A 143 -3.56 15.09 20.62
C SER A 143 -4.97 14.85 20.04
N GLY A 144 -5.93 14.42 20.86
CA GLY A 144 -7.31 14.14 20.46
C GLY A 144 -7.51 12.82 19.69
N MET A 145 -6.44 12.09 19.38
CA MET A 145 -6.50 10.86 18.55
C MET A 145 -7.49 9.83 19.10
N SER A 146 -7.51 9.61 20.41
CA SER A 146 -8.41 8.61 21.01
C SER A 146 -9.87 9.01 20.85
N MET A 147 -10.20 10.28 21.04
CA MET A 147 -11.56 10.79 20.85
C MET A 147 -11.99 10.79 19.38
N GLU A 148 -11.10 11.23 18.48
CA GLU A 148 -11.37 11.20 17.05
C GLU A 148 -11.61 9.77 16.54
N GLU A 149 -10.81 8.82 17.00
CA GLU A 149 -10.95 7.40 16.67
C GLU A 149 -12.24 6.79 17.25
N ALA A 150 -12.58 7.12 18.48
CA ALA A 150 -13.83 6.71 19.11
C ALA A 150 -15.05 7.29 18.39
N THR A 151 -14.99 8.58 18.02
CA THR A 151 -16.04 9.25 17.24
C THR A 151 -16.27 8.52 15.92
N ALA A 152 -15.20 8.28 15.15
CA ALA A 152 -15.32 7.60 13.87
C ALA A 152 -15.96 6.22 14.01
N ARG A 153 -15.61 5.45 15.06
CA ARG A 153 -16.18 4.11 15.29
C ARG A 153 -17.65 4.13 15.71
N LEU A 154 -18.05 5.14 16.51
CA LEU A 154 -19.44 5.31 16.91
C LEU A 154 -20.30 5.73 15.72
N GLU A 155 -19.82 6.66 14.90
CA GLU A 155 -20.51 7.12 13.69
C GLU A 155 -20.57 6.03 12.62
N GLU A 156 -19.53 5.21 12.48
CA GLU A 156 -19.54 4.00 11.65
C GLU A 156 -20.62 3.01 12.09
N ALA A 157 -20.86 2.92 13.40
CA ALA A 157 -21.94 2.10 13.96
C ALA A 157 -23.34 2.76 13.84
N GLY A 158 -23.44 3.91 13.20
CA GLY A 158 -24.70 4.63 12.98
C GLY A 158 -25.16 5.48 14.16
N LEU A 159 -24.27 5.74 15.13
CA LEU A 159 -24.56 6.57 16.29
C LEU A 159 -24.17 8.02 16.02
N ARG A 160 -24.96 8.96 16.53
CA ARG A 160 -24.65 10.39 16.50
C ARG A 160 -23.80 10.76 17.71
N VAL A 161 -22.57 11.24 17.50
CA VAL A 161 -21.74 11.79 18.57
C VAL A 161 -22.04 13.27 18.74
N GLU A 162 -22.43 13.68 19.94
CA GLU A 162 -22.70 15.08 20.29
C GLU A 162 -21.41 15.82 20.63
N GLY A 163 -20.49 15.15 21.32
CA GLY A 163 -19.24 15.75 21.76
C GLY A 163 -18.50 14.93 22.79
N GLY A 164 -17.62 15.57 23.55
CA GLY A 164 -16.81 14.91 24.55
C GLY A 164 -16.51 15.73 25.79
N VAL A 165 -16.27 15.01 26.88
CA VAL A 165 -15.91 15.59 28.20
C VAL A 165 -14.64 14.91 28.70
N CYS A 166 -13.67 15.66 29.22
CA CYS A 166 -12.47 15.11 29.85
C CYS A 166 -12.20 15.76 31.23
N LEU A 167 -11.39 15.08 32.04
CA LEU A 167 -10.92 15.69 33.29
C LEU A 167 -9.92 16.82 32.97
N VAL A 168 -8.89 16.55 32.16
CA VAL A 168 -7.82 17.51 31.87
C VAL A 168 -7.62 17.67 30.36
N ARG A 169 -7.69 18.90 29.85
CA ARG A 169 -7.27 19.22 28.49
C ARG A 169 -5.80 19.66 28.45
N PHE A 170 -5.08 19.21 27.48
CA PHE A 170 -3.72 19.65 27.18
C PHE A 170 -3.77 20.59 25.96
N GLY A 171 -4.09 21.86 26.21
CA GLY A 171 -4.44 22.82 25.15
C GLY A 171 -3.38 23.04 24.07
N TRP A 172 -2.11 22.72 24.33
CA TRP A 172 -1.05 22.89 23.35
C TRP A 172 -0.97 21.81 22.26
N TYR A 173 -1.61 20.65 22.41
CA TYR A 173 -1.64 19.61 21.40
C TYR A 173 -2.76 19.80 20.37
N GLY A 174 -3.66 20.71 20.58
CA GLY A 174 -4.72 21.08 19.62
C GLY A 174 -5.86 20.09 19.43
N GLY A 175 -5.83 18.91 20.06
CA GLY A 175 -6.87 17.90 19.88
C GLY A 175 -8.26 18.35 20.33
N TYR A 176 -8.33 19.06 21.44
CA TYR A 176 -9.57 19.62 21.96
C TYR A 176 -10.17 20.67 20.99
N ALA A 177 -9.34 21.61 20.51
CA ALA A 177 -9.78 22.64 19.57
C ALA A 177 -10.27 22.05 18.24
N ARG A 178 -9.58 21.03 17.71
CA ARG A 178 -10.00 20.37 16.46
C ARG A 178 -11.35 19.69 16.55
N MET A 179 -11.66 19.07 17.69
CA MET A 179 -13.00 18.49 17.90
C MET A 179 -14.07 19.59 17.88
N GLN A 180 -13.81 20.74 18.49
CA GLN A 180 -14.70 21.90 18.45
C GLN A 180 -14.86 22.46 17.04
N GLU A 181 -13.77 22.61 16.28
CA GLU A 181 -13.79 23.07 14.88
C GLU A 181 -14.62 22.14 13.97
N ARG A 182 -14.68 20.86 14.30
CA ARG A 182 -15.54 19.87 13.63
C ARG A 182 -17.00 19.90 14.06
N GLY A 183 -17.36 20.77 14.98
CA GLY A 183 -18.73 20.95 15.45
C GLY A 183 -19.12 20.07 16.65
N TYR A 184 -18.17 19.38 17.29
CA TYR A 184 -18.42 18.61 18.50
C TYR A 184 -18.38 19.51 19.72
N HIS A 185 -19.36 19.36 20.60
CA HIS A 185 -19.39 20.09 21.87
C HIS A 185 -18.34 19.50 22.82
N MET A 186 -17.32 20.28 23.19
CA MET A 186 -16.22 19.81 24.02
C MET A 186 -16.21 20.55 25.36
N GLU A 187 -16.07 19.80 26.45
CA GLU A 187 -15.95 20.34 27.83
C GLU A 187 -14.77 19.67 28.56
N ALA A 188 -14.12 20.41 29.47
CA ALA A 188 -13.06 19.90 30.34
C ALA A 188 -13.17 20.48 31.71
N LEU A 189 -12.88 19.69 32.76
CA LEU A 189 -12.89 20.20 34.15
C LEU A 189 -11.68 21.09 34.46
N TYR A 190 -10.51 20.71 33.86
CA TYR A 190 -9.24 21.39 34.15
C TYR A 190 -8.47 21.63 32.84
N ASP A 191 -7.62 22.65 32.89
CA ASP A 191 -6.58 22.89 31.88
C ASP A 191 -5.22 22.62 32.52
N ILE A 192 -4.37 21.80 31.82
CA ILE A 192 -3.08 21.42 32.35
C ILE A 192 -2.18 22.62 32.67
N TRP A 193 -2.30 23.69 31.88
CA TRP A 193 -1.53 24.88 32.12
C TRP A 193 -2.05 25.72 33.26
N ASP A 194 -3.34 26.06 33.24
CA ASP A 194 -3.91 27.00 34.18
C ASP A 194 -4.12 26.38 35.58
N ASP A 195 -4.53 25.13 35.63
CA ASP A 195 -4.82 24.46 36.90
C ASP A 195 -3.62 23.70 37.50
N PHE A 196 -2.57 23.36 36.73
CA PHE A 196 -1.43 22.58 37.22
C PHE A 196 -0.11 23.33 37.13
N ILE A 197 0.28 23.75 35.89
CA ILE A 197 1.61 24.29 35.63
C ILE A 197 1.77 25.70 36.18
N SER A 198 0.72 26.55 36.11
CA SER A 198 0.77 27.92 36.64
C SER A 198 1.02 27.98 38.13
N ALA A 199 0.68 26.92 38.86
CA ALA A 199 0.88 26.82 40.32
C ALA A 199 2.30 26.36 40.71
N MET A 200 3.17 25.99 39.73
CA MET A 200 4.56 25.56 39.97
C MET A 200 5.50 26.77 40.09
N GLU A 201 6.65 26.56 40.71
CA GLU A 201 7.71 27.56 40.76
C GLU A 201 8.30 27.83 39.36
N ASP A 202 8.77 29.07 39.11
CA ASP A 202 9.16 29.49 37.76
C ASP A 202 10.32 28.68 37.13
N GLU A 203 11.20 28.12 37.96
CA GLU A 203 12.31 27.26 37.51
C GLU A 203 11.84 25.89 36.99
N GLU A 204 10.67 25.43 37.39
CA GLU A 204 10.11 24.13 37.01
C GLU A 204 9.12 24.23 35.84
N LYS A 205 8.70 25.45 35.48
CA LYS A 205 7.71 25.66 34.43
C LYS A 205 8.23 25.29 33.05
N PRO A 206 7.48 24.54 32.24
CA PRO A 206 7.84 24.38 30.83
C PRO A 206 7.72 25.72 30.10
N PRO A 207 8.47 25.90 28.98
CA PRO A 207 8.41 27.13 28.21
C PRO A 207 6.98 27.44 27.71
N ALA A 208 6.66 28.72 27.62
CA ALA A 208 5.29 29.24 27.31
C ALA A 208 4.73 28.77 25.96
N ASN A 209 5.56 28.23 25.06
CA ASN A 209 5.14 27.59 23.81
C ASN A 209 5.71 26.17 23.72
N PRO A 210 5.04 25.19 24.35
CA PRO A 210 5.51 23.80 24.37
C PRO A 210 5.37 23.08 23.03
N SER A 211 4.67 23.61 22.03
CA SER A 211 4.70 23.08 20.67
C SER A 211 6.06 23.25 20.00
N LYS A 212 6.95 24.06 20.61
CA LYS A 212 8.37 24.16 20.29
C LYS A 212 9.16 23.59 21.48
N TRP A 213 9.09 22.30 21.72
CA TRP A 213 9.92 21.56 22.68
C TRP A 213 11.40 21.49 22.26
N PHE A 214 11.83 22.47 21.50
CA PHE A 214 13.21 22.83 21.43
C PHE A 214 13.51 23.65 22.69
N PRO A 215 14.59 23.37 23.41
CA PRO A 215 15.03 24.25 24.49
C PRO A 215 15.01 25.70 23.98
N LYS A 216 14.76 26.69 24.87
CA LYS A 216 14.88 28.09 24.49
C LYS A 216 16.23 28.28 23.83
N PHE A 217 16.22 28.39 22.51
CA PHE A 217 17.42 28.60 21.75
C PHE A 217 17.84 30.06 21.96
N GLU A 218 18.77 30.27 22.86
CA GLU A 218 19.55 31.47 22.80
C GLU A 218 20.46 31.34 21.59
N TRP A 219 20.09 32.03 20.50
CA TRP A 219 20.92 32.14 19.32
C TRP A 219 22.20 32.81 19.73
N HIS A 220 23.28 32.06 19.82
CA HIS A 220 24.61 32.63 19.98
C HIS A 220 24.98 33.48 18.78
N THR A 221 25.74 34.52 19.02
CA THR A 221 26.20 35.43 17.95
C THR A 221 27.22 34.77 17.01
N GLU A 222 27.72 33.61 17.37
CA GLU A 222 28.71 32.90 16.57
C GLU A 222 28.07 32.26 15.33
N GLN A 223 28.63 32.54 14.18
CA GLN A 223 28.25 31.97 12.89
C GLN A 223 29.09 30.72 12.63
N ALA A 224 28.47 29.69 12.02
CA ALA A 224 29.23 28.56 11.54
C ALA A 224 30.23 28.97 10.45
N PRO A 225 31.36 28.25 10.29
CA PRO A 225 32.35 28.58 9.26
C PRO A 225 31.75 28.65 7.86
N GLU A 226 32.16 29.64 7.07
CA GLU A 226 31.71 29.81 5.69
C GLU A 226 32.36 28.80 4.74
N ARG A 227 31.67 28.50 3.62
CA ARG A 227 32.13 27.62 2.54
C ARG A 227 32.45 26.19 2.97
N LEU A 228 31.77 25.71 3.97
CA LEU A 228 31.81 24.30 4.30
C LEU A 228 30.98 23.45 3.32
N HIS A 229 31.45 22.25 3.06
CA HIS A 229 30.64 21.19 2.48
C HIS A 229 29.41 20.94 3.40
N PRO A 230 28.21 20.76 2.86
CA PRO A 230 26.98 20.61 3.67
C PRO A 230 27.07 19.56 4.78
N ALA A 231 27.68 18.41 4.48
CA ALA A 231 27.85 17.35 5.48
C ALA A 231 28.82 17.72 6.60
N GLN A 232 29.84 18.55 6.32
CA GLN A 232 30.74 19.09 7.32
C GLN A 232 30.03 20.14 8.18
N LEU A 233 29.22 21.02 7.57
CA LEU A 233 28.35 21.95 8.31
C LEU A 233 27.43 21.19 9.28
N ALA A 234 26.76 20.13 8.80
CA ALA A 234 25.90 19.30 9.64
C ALA A 234 26.66 18.68 10.82
N ARG A 235 27.88 18.20 10.58
CA ARG A 235 28.76 17.66 11.64
C ARG A 235 29.11 18.73 12.68
N VAL A 236 29.51 19.92 12.25
CA VAL A 236 29.88 21.04 13.15
C VAL A 236 28.65 21.44 13.99
N VAL A 237 27.50 21.66 13.38
CA VAL A 237 26.26 22.04 14.08
C VAL A 237 25.85 20.98 15.11
N ILE A 238 25.85 19.71 14.75
CA ILE A 238 25.44 18.62 15.65
C ILE A 238 26.45 18.48 16.78
N SER A 239 27.76 18.55 16.50
CA SER A 239 28.81 18.45 17.52
C SER A 239 28.73 19.58 18.54
N GLU A 240 28.54 20.81 18.08
CA GLU A 240 28.41 21.98 18.96
C GLU A 240 27.15 21.88 19.83
N TYR A 241 26.04 21.51 19.24
CA TYR A 241 24.77 21.31 19.97
C TYR A 241 24.89 20.22 21.05
N LEU A 242 25.52 19.07 20.73
CA LEU A 242 25.68 17.97 21.68
C LEU A 242 26.69 18.26 22.77
N SER A 243 27.74 19.05 22.52
CA SER A 243 28.79 19.37 23.47
C SER A 243 28.40 20.50 24.43
N SER A 244 27.79 21.55 23.92
CA SER A 244 27.57 22.81 24.64
C SER A 244 26.10 23.23 24.77
N GLY A 245 25.18 22.58 24.00
CA GLY A 245 23.80 23.03 23.86
C GLY A 245 23.64 24.28 23.00
N ARG A 246 24.72 24.79 22.42
CA ARG A 246 24.71 26.03 21.61
C ARG A 246 24.20 25.78 20.21
N LEU A 247 23.52 26.78 19.64
CA LEU A 247 23.11 26.81 18.25
C LEU A 247 24.02 27.75 17.44
N LEU A 248 24.56 27.22 16.36
CA LEU A 248 25.29 28.01 15.40
C LEU A 248 24.33 28.67 14.40
N ARG A 249 24.61 29.92 14.03
CA ARG A 249 23.97 30.57 12.92
C ARG A 249 24.42 29.93 11.61
N ALA A 250 23.50 29.86 10.65
CA ALA A 250 23.85 29.43 9.31
C ALA A 250 24.93 30.35 8.69
N PRO A 251 25.92 29.79 7.98
CA PRO A 251 26.85 30.57 7.20
C PRO A 251 26.12 31.27 6.04
N LEU A 252 26.72 32.32 5.49
CA LEU A 252 26.16 33.03 4.32
C LEU A 252 26.24 32.15 3.07
N GLU A 253 27.29 31.35 2.93
CA GLU A 253 27.56 30.51 1.76
C GLU A 253 27.98 29.10 2.16
N LEU A 254 27.59 28.13 1.34
CA LEU A 254 28.14 26.76 1.32
C LEU A 254 29.28 26.67 0.28
N ASP A 255 29.96 25.54 0.19
CA ASP A 255 31.01 25.30 -0.80
C ASP A 255 30.50 25.36 -2.25
N HIS A 256 29.24 25.03 -2.46
CA HIS A 256 28.52 25.13 -3.73
C HIS A 256 27.12 25.68 -3.53
N ASP A 257 26.50 26.11 -4.61
CA ASP A 257 25.09 26.51 -4.63
C ASP A 257 24.21 25.24 -4.73
N TYR A 258 23.31 25.08 -3.78
CA TYR A 258 22.40 23.93 -3.69
C TYR A 258 20.94 24.40 -3.75
N ASP A 259 20.14 23.78 -4.63
CA ASP A 259 18.70 23.99 -4.61
C ASP A 259 18.11 23.29 -3.39
N SER A 260 17.62 24.07 -2.45
CA SER A 260 16.92 23.63 -1.24
C SER A 260 15.51 24.16 -1.14
N ALA A 261 14.88 24.49 -2.28
CA ALA A 261 13.55 25.11 -2.30
C ALA A 261 12.49 24.33 -1.50
N GLY A 262 12.65 23.02 -1.37
CA GLY A 262 11.81 22.15 -0.54
C GLY A 262 12.38 21.83 0.84
N GLY A 263 13.62 22.28 1.15
CA GLY A 263 14.28 22.01 2.42
C GLY A 263 15.44 21.00 2.34
N ALA A 264 15.81 20.43 3.48
CA ALA A 264 16.94 19.52 3.58
C ALA A 264 16.72 18.37 4.58
N TRP A 265 17.50 17.31 4.41
CA TRP A 265 17.53 16.13 5.28
C TRP A 265 18.96 15.75 5.63
N VAL A 266 19.23 15.55 6.92
CA VAL A 266 20.54 15.11 7.41
C VAL A 266 20.43 13.66 7.90
N SER A 267 21.40 12.83 7.53
CA SER A 267 21.48 11.45 8.00
C SER A 267 22.90 11.07 8.43
N LEU A 268 22.98 10.34 9.55
CA LEU A 268 24.17 9.80 10.13
C LEU A 268 24.20 8.29 10.00
N ARG A 269 25.25 7.75 9.39
CA ARG A 269 25.46 6.31 9.23
C ARG A 269 26.81 5.89 9.75
N SER A 270 26.93 4.64 10.17
CA SER A 270 28.22 4.09 10.60
C SER A 270 29.24 4.13 9.47
N ARG A 271 30.48 4.55 9.76
CA ARG A 271 31.60 4.52 8.81
C ARG A 271 32.04 3.10 8.46
N THR A 272 31.84 2.15 9.37
CA THR A 272 32.23 0.74 9.18
C THR A 272 31.11 -0.14 8.63
N ASN A 273 29.86 0.28 8.83
CA ASN A 273 28.68 -0.41 8.30
C ASN A 273 27.64 0.61 7.85
N ILE A 274 27.67 0.96 6.56
CA ILE A 274 26.79 1.96 5.96
C ILE A 274 25.28 1.61 6.11
N HIS A 275 24.95 0.36 6.39
CA HIS A 275 23.58 -0.10 6.61
C HIS A 275 23.07 0.27 8.00
N GLN A 276 23.99 0.47 8.95
CA GLN A 276 23.66 0.93 10.29
C GLN A 276 23.47 2.45 10.29
N ARG A 277 22.23 2.88 10.50
CA ARG A 277 21.85 4.29 10.64
C ARG A 277 21.70 4.62 12.12
N PHE A 278 22.32 5.71 12.56
CA PHE A 278 22.27 6.19 13.94
C PHE A 278 21.15 7.22 14.15
N ALA A 279 21.06 8.21 13.26
CA ALA A 279 20.05 9.26 13.35
C ALA A 279 19.72 9.84 11.97
N ARG A 280 18.58 10.49 11.85
CA ARG A 280 18.16 11.26 10.67
C ARG A 280 17.14 12.31 11.05
N GLY A 281 17.18 13.46 10.41
CA GLY A 281 16.19 14.50 10.61
C GLY A 281 16.01 15.34 9.36
N GLY A 282 14.81 15.85 9.15
CA GLY A 282 14.46 16.67 7.99
C GLY A 282 13.86 17.99 8.41
N PHE A 283 13.93 18.92 7.50
CA PHE A 283 13.26 20.21 7.54
C PHE A 283 12.68 20.51 6.16
N TRP A 284 11.39 20.82 6.08
CA TRP A 284 10.68 21.03 4.83
C TRP A 284 10.09 22.42 4.73
N HIS A 285 10.14 23.00 3.52
CA HIS A 285 9.40 24.20 3.14
C HIS A 285 8.17 23.81 2.34
N PHE A 286 7.00 24.00 2.91
CA PHE A 286 5.74 23.78 2.20
C PHE A 286 5.36 25.00 1.35
N PRO A 287 4.49 24.82 0.34
CA PRO A 287 3.98 25.94 -0.44
C PRO A 287 3.43 27.05 0.45
N GLY A 288 3.96 28.28 0.25
CA GLY A 288 3.62 29.46 1.05
C GLY A 288 4.51 29.72 2.28
N ASP A 289 5.45 28.82 2.62
CA ASP A 289 6.42 29.08 3.68
C ASP A 289 7.49 30.10 3.23
N THR A 290 7.99 30.87 4.20
CA THR A 290 9.17 31.75 3.95
C THR A 290 10.41 30.89 3.84
N ARG A 291 11.09 30.95 2.71
CA ARG A 291 12.30 30.16 2.42
C ARG A 291 13.54 30.82 3.05
N GLY A 292 14.42 29.98 3.60
CA GLY A 292 15.75 30.33 4.07
C GLY A 292 16.82 30.11 2.98
N SER A 293 18.10 30.20 3.39
CA SER A 293 19.21 29.76 2.54
C SER A 293 19.40 28.23 2.69
N ALA A 294 20.04 27.59 1.71
CA ALA A 294 20.40 26.18 1.80
C ALA A 294 21.21 25.86 3.07
N ALA A 295 22.09 26.76 3.49
CA ALA A 295 22.82 26.63 4.74
C ALA A 295 21.91 26.65 5.98
N ALA A 296 20.89 27.51 5.99
CA ALA A 296 19.91 27.53 7.07
C ALA A 296 19.11 26.22 7.15
N ASP A 297 18.75 25.64 6.01
CA ASP A 297 18.04 24.36 5.93
C ASP A 297 18.90 23.20 6.46
N VAL A 298 20.21 23.21 6.14
CA VAL A 298 21.17 22.23 6.73
C VAL A 298 21.23 22.38 8.24
N VAL A 299 21.30 23.61 8.77
CA VAL A 299 21.32 23.84 10.23
C VAL A 299 20.04 23.32 10.87
N MET A 300 18.87 23.62 10.33
CA MET A 300 17.58 23.16 10.85
C MET A 300 17.43 21.63 10.80
N ALA A 301 17.82 21.00 9.71
CA ALA A 301 17.82 19.55 9.57
C ALA A 301 18.82 18.87 10.51
N SER A 302 19.98 19.51 10.74
CA SER A 302 21.00 19.04 11.69
C SER A 302 20.48 19.06 13.11
N LEU A 303 19.77 20.09 13.52
CA LEU A 303 19.17 20.20 14.85
C LEU A 303 18.06 19.17 15.06
N SER A 304 17.21 18.94 14.04
CA SER A 304 16.22 17.87 14.05
C SER A 304 16.87 16.49 14.22
N THR A 305 18.03 16.28 13.62
CA THR A 305 18.80 15.05 13.74
C THR A 305 19.46 14.92 15.12
N ALA A 306 20.04 16.01 15.63
CA ALA A 306 20.69 16.05 16.94
C ALA A 306 19.72 15.74 18.08
N GLY A 307 18.45 16.14 17.96
CA GLY A 307 17.40 15.82 18.93
C GLY A 307 17.14 14.33 19.15
N GLN A 308 17.61 13.45 18.24
CA GLN A 308 17.52 12.00 18.37
C GLN A 308 18.74 11.38 19.06
N LEU A 309 19.76 12.16 19.36
CA LEU A 309 21.01 11.71 19.98
C LEU A 309 21.06 12.15 21.45
N ALA A 310 21.74 11.35 22.27
CA ALA A 310 21.99 11.73 23.66
C ALA A 310 22.93 12.93 23.72
N GLN A 311 22.73 13.84 24.66
CA GLN A 311 23.61 14.97 24.93
C GLN A 311 24.98 14.50 25.50
N GLY A 312 26.03 15.24 25.27
CA GLY A 312 27.35 15.01 25.82
C GLY A 312 28.17 13.90 25.13
N GLU A 313 29.03 13.23 25.87
CA GLU A 313 29.99 12.25 25.33
C GLU A 313 29.35 11.10 24.54
N ALA A 314 28.22 10.60 24.98
CA ALA A 314 27.54 9.47 24.31
C ALA A 314 27.15 9.82 22.89
N GLY A 315 26.52 10.99 22.68
CA GLY A 315 26.19 11.47 21.35
C GLY A 315 27.40 11.83 20.50
N LEU A 316 28.41 12.46 21.09
CA LEU A 316 29.65 12.80 20.40
C LEU A 316 30.43 11.54 19.94
N LYS A 317 30.35 10.46 20.69
CA LYS A 317 30.90 9.16 20.27
C LYS A 317 30.17 8.64 18.99
N ILE A 318 28.88 8.78 18.92
CA ILE A 318 28.12 8.42 17.70
C ILE A 318 28.57 9.32 16.54
N VAL A 319 28.67 10.63 16.74
CA VAL A 319 29.13 11.58 15.72
C VAL A 319 30.52 11.22 15.18
N SER A 320 31.46 10.85 16.04
CA SER A 320 32.83 10.46 15.62
C SER A 320 32.83 9.18 14.75
N GLN A 321 31.94 8.26 15.00
CA GLN A 321 31.78 6.99 14.26
C GLN A 321 30.92 7.12 13.00
N SER A 322 30.34 8.30 12.76
CA SER A 322 29.40 8.52 11.68
C SER A 322 30.03 9.12 10.44
N ALA A 323 29.52 8.68 9.27
CA ALA A 323 29.57 9.41 8.03
C ALA A 323 28.28 10.24 7.89
N PHE A 324 28.40 11.45 7.38
CA PHE A 324 27.31 12.40 7.23
C PHE A 324 26.88 12.53 5.78
N ALA A 325 25.59 12.61 5.55
CA ALA A 325 25.01 12.99 4.26
C ALA A 325 23.90 14.01 4.46
N VAL A 326 23.90 15.02 3.62
CA VAL A 326 22.83 15.99 3.47
C VAL A 326 22.13 15.72 2.17
N THR A 327 20.79 15.69 2.18
CA THR A 327 19.98 15.58 0.99
C THR A 327 19.14 16.84 0.90
N PHE A 328 19.29 17.60 -0.19
CA PHE A 328 18.49 18.78 -0.49
C PHE A 328 17.26 18.39 -1.31
N PHE A 329 16.18 19.10 -1.13
CA PHE A 329 14.90 18.90 -1.80
C PHE A 329 14.62 20.04 -2.76
N SER A 330 14.22 19.72 -4.00
CA SER A 330 13.60 20.70 -4.87
C SER A 330 12.28 21.20 -4.29
N GLU A 331 11.64 22.17 -4.92
CA GLU A 331 10.31 22.63 -4.53
C GLU A 331 9.33 21.47 -4.37
N LEU A 332 8.52 21.50 -3.30
CA LEU A 332 7.54 20.46 -3.03
C LEU A 332 6.35 20.61 -3.99
N GLU A 333 6.12 19.58 -4.79
CA GLU A 333 5.01 19.47 -5.73
C GLU A 333 3.91 18.61 -5.11
N GLN A 334 2.71 19.16 -4.92
CA GLN A 334 1.57 18.39 -4.44
C GLN A 334 1.15 17.34 -5.47
N CYS A 335 0.92 16.11 -5.04
CA CYS A 335 0.63 15.00 -5.94
C CYS A 335 -0.34 13.99 -5.32
N ALA A 336 -0.85 13.10 -6.16
CA ALA A 336 -1.56 11.89 -5.74
C ALA A 336 -0.61 10.68 -5.64
N PRO A 337 -0.97 9.62 -4.89
CA PRO A 337 -0.12 8.41 -4.78
C PRO A 337 0.27 7.78 -6.13
N GLY A 338 -0.58 7.82 -7.13
CA GLY A 338 -0.28 7.31 -8.48
C GLY A 338 0.78 8.10 -9.25
N GLN A 339 1.11 9.30 -8.79
CA GLN A 339 2.13 10.17 -9.40
C GLN A 339 3.52 10.01 -8.77
N LEU A 340 3.68 9.01 -7.91
CA LEU A 340 4.94 8.70 -7.26
C LEU A 340 5.83 7.88 -8.19
N ASP A 341 7.14 8.04 -8.01
CA ASP A 341 8.19 7.21 -8.60
C ASP A 341 9.29 7.06 -7.56
N ASN A 342 9.34 5.89 -6.91
CA ASN A 342 10.30 5.60 -5.83
C ASN A 342 11.76 5.64 -6.30
N ASP A 343 12.01 5.49 -7.59
CA ASP A 343 13.36 5.59 -8.15
C ASP A 343 13.83 7.04 -8.31
N ARG A 344 12.90 7.97 -8.45
CA ARG A 344 13.18 9.38 -8.73
C ARG A 344 12.90 10.29 -7.54
N TYR A 345 11.66 10.23 -7.01
CA TYR A 345 11.19 11.23 -6.07
C TYR A 345 11.38 10.85 -4.61
N GLY A 346 11.85 11.81 -3.81
CA GLY A 346 11.54 11.85 -2.40
C GLY A 346 10.10 12.32 -2.20
N ILE A 347 9.54 11.98 -1.06
CA ILE A 347 8.16 12.36 -0.71
C ILE A 347 8.06 12.86 0.72
N VAL A 348 7.07 13.69 0.98
CA VAL A 348 6.62 14.05 2.32
C VAL A 348 5.10 13.97 2.40
N VAL A 349 4.61 13.36 3.47
CA VAL A 349 3.18 13.28 3.79
C VAL A 349 2.94 14.11 5.04
N ARG A 350 1.98 15.02 4.98
CA ARG A 350 1.61 15.89 6.11
C ARG A 350 0.12 15.76 6.42
N SER A 351 -0.22 15.67 7.70
CA SER A 351 -1.62 15.72 8.12
C SER A 351 -2.25 17.06 7.77
N LEU A 352 -3.45 17.05 7.19
CA LEU A 352 -4.23 18.27 6.94
C LEU A 352 -4.70 18.93 8.24
N GLU A 353 -4.97 18.13 9.25
CA GLU A 353 -5.52 18.57 10.52
C GLU A 353 -4.43 18.89 11.54
N ARG A 354 -3.37 18.12 11.53
CA ARG A 354 -2.23 18.21 12.45
C ARG A 354 -0.95 18.46 11.69
N ARG A 355 -0.78 19.67 11.19
CA ARG A 355 0.33 20.04 10.30
C ARG A 355 1.73 19.77 10.86
N GLU A 356 1.85 19.65 12.18
CA GLU A 356 3.08 19.20 12.85
C GLU A 356 3.37 17.71 12.65
N LYS A 357 2.36 16.90 12.33
CA LYS A 357 2.53 15.50 11.96
C LYS A 357 2.88 15.40 10.49
N MET A 358 4.10 15.02 10.25
CA MET A 358 4.59 14.79 8.91
C MET A 358 5.69 13.74 8.90
N GLY A 359 5.86 13.06 7.79
CA GLY A 359 6.93 12.11 7.61
C GLY A 359 7.37 12.04 6.16
N GLY A 360 8.66 11.92 5.95
CA GLY A 360 9.26 11.83 4.63
C GLY A 360 9.89 10.48 4.36
N ALA A 361 10.06 10.18 3.08
CA ALA A 361 10.86 9.07 2.59
C ALA A 361 11.65 9.50 1.36
N LEU A 362 12.94 9.21 1.34
CA LEU A 362 13.81 9.50 0.20
C LEU A 362 13.62 8.44 -0.89
N PRO A 363 14.01 8.73 -2.15
CA PRO A 363 14.00 7.73 -3.20
C PRO A 363 14.99 6.61 -2.92
N ARG A 364 14.69 5.41 -3.38
CA ARG A 364 15.56 4.21 -3.29
C ARG A 364 16.07 3.91 -1.88
N MET A 365 15.23 4.15 -0.86
CA MET A 365 15.59 3.79 0.51
C MET A 365 15.64 2.27 0.68
N PRO A 366 16.66 1.73 1.37
CA PRO A 366 16.67 0.32 1.75
C PRO A 366 15.37 -0.08 2.48
N GLY A 367 14.79 -1.22 2.11
CA GLY A 367 13.53 -1.71 2.65
C GLY A 367 12.27 -1.11 2.01
N ILE A 368 12.42 -0.20 1.07
CA ILE A 368 11.31 0.36 0.28
C ILE A 368 11.38 -0.25 -1.13
N ARG A 369 10.41 -1.07 -1.48
CA ARG A 369 10.42 -1.86 -2.71
C ARG A 369 9.64 -1.24 -3.86
N ASN A 370 8.64 -0.40 -3.54
CA ASN A 370 7.81 0.28 -4.52
C ASN A 370 7.22 1.58 -3.96
N GLU A 371 6.47 2.30 -4.77
CA GLU A 371 5.85 3.59 -4.44
C GLU A 371 4.85 3.46 -3.29
N TRP A 372 4.11 2.35 -3.21
CA TRP A 372 3.18 2.11 -2.11
C TRP A 372 3.92 1.97 -0.78
N HIS A 373 4.99 1.19 -0.74
CA HIS A 373 5.82 1.05 0.45
C HIS A 373 6.45 2.38 0.87
N GLN A 374 6.91 3.19 -0.12
CA GLN A 374 7.45 4.53 0.16
C GLN A 374 6.38 5.42 0.81
N PHE A 375 5.18 5.44 0.23
CA PHE A 375 4.06 6.22 0.75
C PHE A 375 3.65 5.78 2.17
N GLN A 376 3.48 4.48 2.40
CA GLN A 376 3.13 3.96 3.72
C GLN A 376 4.24 4.20 4.75
N HIS A 377 5.50 4.09 4.34
CA HIS A 377 6.63 4.38 5.22
C HIS A 377 6.65 5.86 5.64
N ALA A 378 6.46 6.77 4.69
CA ALA A 378 6.39 8.21 4.99
C ALA A 378 5.17 8.53 5.86
N ARG A 379 4.00 8.03 5.49
CA ARG A 379 2.73 8.33 6.14
C ARG A 379 2.65 7.76 7.56
N ILE A 380 2.80 6.43 7.69
CA ILE A 380 2.53 5.71 8.95
C ILE A 380 3.77 5.66 9.82
N LYS A 381 4.89 5.14 9.29
CA LYS A 381 6.08 4.86 10.12
C LYS A 381 6.81 6.13 10.53
N ASN A 382 6.97 7.09 9.62
CA ASN A 382 7.70 8.33 9.90
C ASN A 382 6.76 9.46 10.35
N GLY A 383 5.59 9.57 9.77
CA GLY A 383 4.63 10.63 10.05
C GLY A 383 3.67 10.34 11.20
N GLY A 384 3.49 9.07 11.55
CA GLY A 384 2.55 8.67 12.60
C GLY A 384 1.09 8.99 12.27
N LEU A 385 0.75 9.14 10.96
CA LEU A 385 -0.62 9.36 10.52
C LEU A 385 -1.39 8.04 10.54
N VAL A 386 -2.59 8.08 11.08
CA VAL A 386 -3.48 6.90 11.06
C VAL A 386 -4.20 6.77 9.71
N SER A 387 -4.77 5.59 9.44
CA SER A 387 -5.29 5.26 8.10
C SER A 387 -6.42 6.17 7.61
N PHE A 388 -7.25 6.67 8.51
CA PHE A 388 -8.38 7.58 8.19
C PHE A 388 -8.02 9.07 8.26
N GLU A 389 -6.81 9.43 8.74
CA GLU A 389 -6.37 10.81 8.89
C GLU A 389 -6.16 11.46 7.52
N PRO A 390 -6.86 12.56 7.19
CA PRO A 390 -6.68 13.26 5.92
C PRO A 390 -5.28 13.85 5.82
N TYR A 391 -4.70 13.80 4.64
CA TYR A 391 -3.31 14.17 4.40
C TYR A 391 -3.12 14.96 3.11
N GLU A 392 -2.00 15.68 3.05
CA GLU A 392 -1.39 16.20 1.84
C GLU A 392 -0.17 15.34 1.52
N LEU A 393 0.04 15.05 0.24
CA LEU A 393 1.19 14.33 -0.26
C LEU A 393 1.95 15.22 -1.24
N PHE A 394 3.25 15.32 -1.03
CA PHE A 394 4.16 16.07 -1.90
C PHE A 394 5.29 15.17 -2.36
N ARG A 395 5.75 15.39 -3.59
CA ARG A 395 6.95 14.79 -4.16
C ARG A 395 7.99 15.88 -4.44
N HIS A 396 9.25 15.50 -4.52
CA HIS A 396 10.37 16.39 -4.81
C HIS A 396 11.55 15.62 -5.39
N ASP A 397 12.35 16.26 -6.23
CA ASP A 397 13.66 15.76 -6.63
C ASP A 397 14.65 15.91 -5.45
N VAL A 398 15.75 15.16 -5.48
CA VAL A 398 16.75 15.17 -4.43
C VAL A 398 18.16 15.32 -4.98
N VAL A 399 18.98 16.13 -4.30
CA VAL A 399 20.43 16.21 -4.53
C VAL A 399 21.14 15.84 -3.23
N LYS A 400 22.13 14.95 -3.30
CA LYS A 400 22.83 14.43 -2.14
C LYS A 400 24.27 14.94 -2.06
N ALA A 401 24.62 15.55 -0.95
CA ALA A 401 25.97 15.93 -0.58
C ALA A 401 26.47 14.97 0.53
N ILE A 402 27.45 14.13 0.22
CA ILE A 402 28.02 13.14 1.15
C ILE A 402 29.41 13.63 1.58
N GLU A 403 29.75 13.42 2.82
CA GLU A 403 31.06 13.76 3.38
C GLU A 403 32.20 13.18 2.51
N PRO A 404 33.16 14.01 2.05
CA PRO A 404 34.12 13.61 1.01
C PRO A 404 34.98 12.38 1.33
N GLU A 405 35.22 12.11 2.61
CA GLU A 405 36.06 10.97 3.09
C GLU A 405 35.21 9.69 3.32
N ALA A 406 33.91 9.72 3.06
CA ALA A 406 33.07 8.57 3.28
C ALA A 406 33.18 7.58 2.12
N THR A 407 33.42 6.30 2.43
CA THR A 407 33.40 5.20 1.46
C THR A 407 31.98 4.88 0.94
N TRP A 408 31.01 5.64 1.39
CA TRP A 408 29.60 5.47 1.03
C TRP A 408 29.30 6.12 -0.32
N GLN A 409 28.97 5.30 -1.31
CA GLN A 409 28.47 5.79 -2.59
C GLN A 409 26.95 6.00 -2.54
N PRO A 410 26.43 7.10 -3.13
CA PRO A 410 24.99 7.33 -3.17
C PRO A 410 24.30 6.29 -4.06
N THR A 411 23.31 5.59 -3.53
CA THR A 411 22.34 4.88 -4.33
C THR A 411 21.37 5.92 -4.89
N GLY A 412 21.44 6.22 -6.18
CA GLY A 412 20.45 7.01 -6.88
C GLY A 412 20.85 8.45 -7.24
N VAL A 413 21.79 8.62 -8.16
CA VAL A 413 21.94 9.84 -8.94
C VAL A 413 21.04 9.69 -10.19
N PRO A 414 20.21 10.69 -10.56
CA PRO A 414 19.48 10.66 -11.81
C PRO A 414 20.45 10.50 -12.98
N ALA A 415 20.19 9.56 -13.86
CA ALA A 415 20.95 9.41 -15.09
C ALA A 415 20.68 10.60 -16.04
N PRO A 416 21.67 11.03 -16.83
CA PRO A 416 21.50 12.10 -17.81
C PRO A 416 20.47 11.76 -18.89
N GLU A 417 19.88 12.80 -19.49
CA GLU A 417 18.78 12.76 -20.48
C GLU A 417 19.00 11.98 -21.78
N LYS A 418 20.16 11.36 -21.99
CA LYS A 418 20.37 10.46 -23.14
C LYS A 418 19.75 9.12 -22.85
N LEU A 419 19.04 8.57 -23.86
CA LEU A 419 18.50 7.20 -23.77
C LEU A 419 19.65 6.29 -23.32
N PRO A 420 19.55 5.64 -22.16
CA PRO A 420 20.66 4.84 -21.67
C PRO A 420 20.97 3.73 -22.70
N TRP A 421 22.23 3.49 -23.02
CA TRP A 421 22.66 2.52 -24.02
C TRP A 421 21.97 1.14 -23.88
N HIS A 422 21.68 0.74 -22.66
CA HIS A 422 21.04 -0.54 -22.33
C HIS A 422 19.54 -0.61 -22.75
N LYS A 423 18.94 0.52 -23.12
CA LYS A 423 17.59 0.61 -23.71
C LYS A 423 17.62 0.89 -25.21
N ASP A 424 18.79 1.09 -25.78
CA ASP A 424 18.94 1.41 -27.19
C ASP A 424 18.93 0.13 -28.05
N ARG A 425 17.91 0.02 -28.92
CA ARG A 425 17.76 -1.11 -29.85
C ARG A 425 18.95 -1.22 -30.85
N HIS A 426 19.53 -0.09 -31.26
CA HIS A 426 20.67 -0.09 -32.17
C HIS A 426 21.95 -0.63 -31.53
N VAL A 427 22.01 -0.62 -30.19
CA VAL A 427 23.14 -1.19 -29.44
C VAL A 427 22.82 -2.62 -29.03
N CYS A 428 21.92 -2.80 -28.09
CA CYS A 428 21.62 -4.10 -27.49
C CYS A 428 20.87 -5.05 -28.44
N GLY A 429 20.03 -4.50 -29.35
CA GLY A 429 19.33 -5.28 -30.34
C GLY A 429 20.31 -5.94 -31.32
N ARG A 430 21.34 -5.23 -31.81
CA ARG A 430 22.38 -5.79 -32.67
C ARG A 430 23.19 -6.90 -31.98
N VAL A 431 23.47 -6.75 -30.68
CA VAL A 431 24.14 -7.78 -29.88
C VAL A 431 23.29 -9.05 -29.81
N ALA A 432 22.00 -8.94 -29.62
CA ALA A 432 21.07 -10.09 -29.57
C ALA A 432 20.90 -10.75 -30.96
N GLU A 433 20.76 -9.94 -32.03
CA GLU A 433 20.73 -10.45 -33.41
C GLU A 433 21.99 -11.22 -33.76
N ARG A 434 23.16 -10.69 -33.43
CA ARG A 434 24.44 -11.34 -33.62
C ARG A 434 24.52 -12.67 -32.89
N ALA A 435 24.16 -12.68 -31.61
CA ALA A 435 24.15 -13.92 -30.81
C ALA A 435 23.23 -14.99 -31.41
N ARG A 436 22.04 -14.60 -31.91
CA ARG A 436 21.12 -15.54 -32.57
C ARG A 436 21.74 -16.10 -33.87
N ASP A 437 22.35 -15.26 -34.69
CA ASP A 437 23.01 -15.72 -35.92
C ASP A 437 24.16 -16.69 -35.63
N LEU A 438 24.95 -16.42 -34.58
CA LEU A 438 26.00 -17.32 -34.12
C LEU A 438 25.46 -18.68 -33.67
N VAL A 439 24.37 -18.70 -32.91
CA VAL A 439 23.67 -19.93 -32.48
C VAL A 439 23.14 -20.70 -33.69
N LEU A 440 22.50 -20.02 -34.63
CA LEU A 440 21.98 -20.65 -35.86
C LEU A 440 23.08 -21.19 -36.73
N SER A 441 24.26 -20.53 -36.78
CA SER A 441 25.41 -21.03 -37.52
C SER A 441 25.93 -22.35 -36.95
N GLN A 442 25.89 -22.52 -35.62
CA GLN A 442 26.28 -23.76 -34.95
C GLN A 442 25.26 -24.89 -35.13
N LEU A 443 23.96 -24.58 -35.00
CA LEU A 443 22.86 -25.57 -35.05
C LEU A 443 22.65 -26.13 -36.49
N PHE A 444 22.85 -25.28 -37.52
CA PHE A 444 22.55 -25.63 -38.91
C PHE A 444 23.79 -25.68 -39.81
N GLU A 445 25.00 -25.63 -39.26
CA GLU A 445 26.29 -25.67 -39.99
C GLU A 445 26.32 -24.67 -41.16
N ARG A 446 25.79 -23.47 -40.95
CA ARG A 446 25.69 -22.41 -41.96
C ARG A 446 26.70 -21.29 -41.73
N SER A 447 27.01 -20.51 -42.78
CA SER A 447 27.80 -19.29 -42.62
C SER A 447 27.05 -18.22 -41.82
N GLU A 448 27.80 -17.40 -41.09
CA GLU A 448 27.29 -16.25 -40.37
C GLU A 448 26.75 -15.18 -41.34
N ASN A 449 25.58 -14.61 -41.04
CA ASN A 449 24.91 -13.62 -41.90
C ASN A 449 25.03 -12.19 -41.35
N THR A 450 25.35 -12.04 -40.06
CA THR A 450 25.49 -10.73 -39.43
C THR A 450 26.96 -10.33 -39.29
N ALA A 451 27.24 -9.03 -39.42
CA ALA A 451 28.58 -8.51 -39.17
C ALA A 451 28.96 -8.62 -37.67
N PRO A 452 30.26 -8.83 -37.39
CA PRO A 452 30.76 -8.79 -36.01
C PRO A 452 30.37 -7.50 -35.28
N VAL A 453 30.18 -7.62 -33.98
CA VAL A 453 29.85 -6.45 -33.11
C VAL A 453 31.16 -5.72 -32.82
N ALA A 454 31.21 -4.42 -33.17
CA ALA A 454 32.39 -3.61 -32.90
C ALA A 454 32.61 -3.45 -31.39
N PRO A 455 33.85 -3.49 -30.90
CA PRO A 455 34.15 -3.37 -29.45
C PRO A 455 33.61 -2.08 -28.81
N GLU A 456 33.60 -1.00 -29.58
CA GLU A 456 33.18 0.34 -29.11
C GLU A 456 31.64 0.48 -28.97
N LEU A 457 30.89 -0.57 -29.35
CA LEU A 457 29.43 -0.53 -29.30
C LEU A 457 28.91 -0.51 -27.84
N LEU A 458 29.59 -1.19 -26.92
CA LEU A 458 29.26 -1.23 -25.52
C LEU A 458 30.18 -0.32 -24.69
N PRO A 459 29.67 0.31 -23.63
CA PRO A 459 30.52 1.06 -22.69
C PRO A 459 31.43 0.13 -21.88
N GLU A 460 32.55 0.67 -21.42
CA GLU A 460 33.56 -0.04 -20.63
C GLU A 460 33.05 -0.66 -19.30
N ASN A 461 31.89 -0.23 -18.80
CA ASN A 461 31.34 -0.73 -17.55
C ASN A 461 30.51 -2.02 -17.69
N VAL A 462 30.42 -2.60 -18.87
CA VAL A 462 29.80 -3.92 -19.06
C VAL A 462 30.77 -5.00 -18.57
N ASP A 463 30.35 -5.74 -17.53
CA ASP A 463 31.20 -6.75 -16.87
C ASP A 463 31.04 -8.15 -17.48
N THR A 464 29.81 -8.57 -17.71
CA THR A 464 29.50 -9.96 -18.08
C THR A 464 28.40 -10.03 -19.14
N CYS A 465 28.53 -10.96 -20.10
CA CYS A 465 27.48 -11.29 -21.04
C CYS A 465 27.03 -12.75 -20.88
N TYR A 466 25.71 -12.98 -21.01
CA TYR A 466 25.10 -14.31 -21.04
C TYR A 466 24.34 -14.53 -22.34
N VAL A 467 24.49 -15.72 -22.92
CA VAL A 467 23.70 -16.18 -24.07
C VAL A 467 22.79 -17.31 -23.60
N THR A 468 21.47 -17.12 -23.76
CA THR A 468 20.44 -18.11 -23.40
C THR A 468 19.71 -18.54 -24.69
N VAL A 469 19.63 -19.83 -24.92
CA VAL A 469 19.07 -20.44 -26.15
C VAL A 469 17.76 -21.13 -25.82
N TYR A 470 16.73 -20.86 -26.61
CA TYR A 470 15.43 -21.56 -26.57
C TYR A 470 15.22 -22.27 -27.92
N ILE A 471 14.78 -23.53 -27.89
CA ILE A 471 14.37 -24.32 -29.05
C ILE A 471 12.94 -24.81 -28.81
N ASP A 472 12.01 -24.49 -29.70
CA ASP A 472 10.57 -24.77 -29.53
C ASP A 472 10.03 -24.29 -28.18
N GLY A 473 10.48 -23.11 -27.75
CA GLY A 473 10.09 -22.49 -26.45
C GLY A 473 10.72 -23.14 -25.23
N GLN A 474 11.48 -24.20 -25.35
CA GLN A 474 12.17 -24.86 -24.24
C GLN A 474 13.59 -24.31 -24.07
N LEU A 475 14.01 -24.10 -22.83
CA LEU A 475 15.35 -23.68 -22.49
C LEU A 475 16.36 -24.79 -22.88
N ARG A 476 17.27 -24.51 -23.82
CA ARG A 476 18.29 -25.43 -24.30
C ARG A 476 19.66 -25.23 -23.65
N GLY A 477 19.98 -24.00 -23.23
CA GLY A 477 21.23 -23.69 -22.58
C GLY A 477 21.34 -22.22 -22.17
N CYS A 478 22.21 -21.96 -21.18
CA CYS A 478 22.50 -20.61 -20.73
C CYS A 478 23.95 -20.54 -20.24
N MET A 479 24.79 -19.82 -20.96
CA MET A 479 26.23 -19.69 -20.66
C MET A 479 26.63 -18.23 -20.63
N GLY A 480 27.55 -17.90 -19.72
CA GLY A 480 28.02 -16.53 -19.57
C GLY A 480 29.50 -16.43 -19.26
N THR A 481 30.08 -15.30 -19.63
CA THR A 481 31.50 -14.99 -19.40
C THR A 481 31.71 -13.50 -19.13
N ARG A 482 32.85 -13.17 -18.53
CA ARG A 482 33.30 -11.78 -18.51
C ARG A 482 33.58 -11.27 -19.90
N VAL A 483 33.22 -10.01 -20.12
CA VAL A 483 33.43 -9.38 -21.45
C VAL A 483 34.87 -8.92 -21.55
N HIS A 484 35.54 -9.41 -22.60
CA HIS A 484 36.92 -9.00 -23.00
C HIS A 484 36.90 -8.50 -24.45
N GLU A 485 36.48 -9.36 -25.38
CA GLU A 485 36.24 -9.04 -26.77
C GLU A 485 34.82 -9.53 -27.12
N LEU A 486 33.88 -8.63 -27.18
CA LEU A 486 32.43 -8.94 -27.17
C LEU A 486 32.03 -9.97 -28.24
N ASP A 487 32.46 -9.81 -29.48
CA ASP A 487 32.05 -10.73 -30.58
C ASP A 487 32.63 -12.15 -30.38
N GLU A 488 33.88 -12.25 -29.97
CA GLU A 488 34.50 -13.54 -29.65
C GLU A 488 33.89 -14.18 -28.40
N ASP A 489 33.55 -13.35 -27.38
CA ASP A 489 32.87 -13.84 -26.18
C ASP A 489 31.46 -14.33 -26.49
N LEU A 490 30.71 -13.63 -27.38
CA LEU A 490 29.38 -14.06 -27.82
C LEU A 490 29.48 -15.38 -28.60
N LYS A 491 30.48 -15.53 -29.50
CA LYS A 491 30.71 -16.76 -30.28
C LYS A 491 30.99 -17.95 -29.37
N ARG A 492 31.89 -17.78 -28.40
CA ARG A 492 32.22 -18.81 -27.42
C ARG A 492 31.02 -19.18 -26.57
N MET A 493 30.22 -18.20 -26.15
CA MET A 493 29.03 -18.45 -25.30
C MET A 493 27.88 -19.06 -26.12
N ALA A 494 27.72 -18.69 -27.39
CA ALA A 494 26.74 -19.31 -28.27
C ALA A 494 27.03 -20.80 -28.46
N GLU A 495 28.30 -21.14 -28.77
CA GLU A 495 28.75 -22.53 -28.89
C GLU A 495 28.55 -23.32 -27.60
N ALA A 496 28.95 -22.75 -26.46
CA ALA A 496 28.79 -23.38 -25.15
C ALA A 496 27.32 -23.57 -24.75
N ALA A 497 26.44 -22.61 -25.06
CA ALA A 497 25.02 -22.70 -24.75
C ALA A 497 24.29 -23.76 -25.59
N VAL A 498 24.67 -23.92 -26.84
CA VAL A 498 24.13 -25.01 -27.70
C VAL A 498 24.52 -26.37 -27.15
N ARG A 499 25.71 -26.52 -26.57
CA ARG A 499 26.26 -27.77 -26.01
C ARG A 499 26.04 -27.91 -24.49
N ASP A 500 25.19 -27.14 -23.88
CA ASP A 500 24.99 -27.13 -22.42
C ASP A 500 24.34 -28.46 -21.96
N GLU A 501 25.15 -29.35 -21.38
CA GLU A 501 24.73 -30.68 -20.92
C GLU A 501 23.72 -30.69 -19.78
N ARG A 502 23.47 -29.55 -19.16
CA ARG A 502 22.46 -29.41 -18.07
C ARG A 502 21.03 -29.47 -18.59
N PHE A 503 20.81 -29.30 -19.88
CA PHE A 503 19.52 -29.26 -20.54
C PHE A 503 19.39 -30.36 -21.61
N SER A 504 18.14 -30.77 -21.88
CA SER A 504 17.85 -31.80 -22.89
C SER A 504 18.32 -31.39 -24.27
N GLU A 505 18.85 -32.34 -25.04
CA GLU A 505 19.17 -32.15 -26.45
C GLU A 505 17.88 -32.11 -27.29
N ASN A 506 17.52 -30.92 -27.77
CA ASN A 506 16.43 -30.72 -28.71
C ASN A 506 17.02 -30.28 -30.03
N THR A 507 16.64 -30.93 -31.11
CA THR A 507 17.05 -30.59 -32.49
C THR A 507 15.96 -29.67 -33.06
N PRO A 508 16.29 -28.41 -33.42
CA PRO A 508 15.30 -27.49 -33.97
C PRO A 508 14.84 -27.95 -35.36
N ALA A 509 13.54 -27.83 -35.65
CA ALA A 509 12.98 -28.17 -36.95
C ALA A 509 13.49 -27.19 -38.06
N ASP A 510 13.54 -25.92 -37.72
CA ASP A 510 14.05 -24.84 -38.59
C ASP A 510 14.55 -23.65 -37.75
N ALA A 511 15.03 -22.61 -38.43
CA ALA A 511 15.54 -21.40 -37.80
C ALA A 511 14.47 -20.60 -37.03
N ASN A 512 13.18 -20.81 -37.35
CA ASN A 512 12.08 -20.08 -36.68
C ASN A 512 11.78 -20.64 -35.28
N SER A 513 12.11 -21.90 -35.07
CA SER A 513 11.95 -22.54 -33.75
C SER A 513 13.03 -22.14 -32.74
N VAL A 514 14.02 -21.32 -33.13
CA VAL A 514 15.16 -20.92 -32.31
C VAL A 514 15.03 -19.45 -31.91
N ALA A 515 14.98 -19.19 -30.59
CA ALA A 515 15.10 -17.85 -30.03
C ALA A 515 16.33 -17.75 -29.10
N VAL A 516 16.96 -16.60 -29.08
CA VAL A 516 18.14 -16.35 -28.25
C VAL A 516 18.02 -15.07 -27.50
N SER A 517 18.18 -15.12 -26.17
CA SER A 517 18.29 -13.91 -25.36
C SER A 517 19.74 -13.65 -24.94
N VAL A 518 20.11 -12.36 -24.94
CA VAL A 518 21.37 -11.89 -24.41
C VAL A 518 21.14 -11.03 -23.21
N SER A 519 21.76 -11.38 -22.09
CA SER A 519 21.76 -10.57 -20.88
C SER A 519 23.14 -9.94 -20.68
N LEU A 520 23.17 -8.62 -20.55
CA LEU A 520 24.39 -7.84 -20.28
C LEU A 520 24.31 -7.32 -18.85
N LEU A 521 25.33 -7.64 -18.04
CA LEU A 521 25.47 -7.21 -16.67
C LEU A 521 26.51 -6.10 -16.60
N PHE A 522 26.18 -5.03 -15.86
CA PHE A 522 27.01 -3.84 -15.73
C PHE A 522 26.87 -3.20 -14.33
N ASP A 523 27.72 -2.24 -14.03
CA ASP A 523 27.73 -1.51 -12.76
C ASP A 523 27.69 -2.43 -11.52
N PRO A 524 28.66 -3.35 -11.34
CA PRO A 524 28.73 -4.22 -10.17
C PRO A 524 28.80 -3.41 -8.87
N LEU A 525 28.01 -3.77 -7.89
CA LEU A 525 28.04 -3.18 -6.55
C LEU A 525 28.17 -4.25 -5.47
N VAL A 526 29.29 -4.26 -4.78
CA VAL A 526 29.49 -5.14 -3.62
C VAL A 526 28.68 -4.58 -2.43
N ILE A 527 27.78 -5.41 -1.90
CA ILE A 527 26.90 -5.05 -0.79
C ILE A 527 27.55 -5.47 0.55
N GLY A 528 28.29 -6.57 0.55
CA GLY A 528 28.89 -7.13 1.77
C GLY A 528 28.10 -8.33 2.32
N GLN A 529 28.21 -8.58 3.62
CA GLN A 529 27.53 -9.69 4.29
C GLN A 529 26.10 -9.27 4.68
N ALA A 530 25.14 -10.12 4.36
CA ALA A 530 23.72 -9.97 4.74
C ALA A 530 23.05 -11.34 4.70
N THR A 531 21.98 -11.54 5.47
CA THR A 531 21.12 -12.72 5.33
C THR A 531 20.21 -12.59 4.08
N PRO A 532 19.58 -13.69 3.61
CA PRO A 532 18.60 -13.60 2.53
C PRO A 532 17.44 -12.65 2.82
N GLU A 533 17.03 -12.53 4.06
CA GLU A 533 15.97 -11.63 4.52
C GLU A 533 16.42 -10.15 4.54
N GLU A 534 17.70 -9.89 4.75
CA GLU A 534 18.28 -8.55 4.75
C GLU A 534 18.63 -8.06 3.33
N ILE A 535 19.18 -8.96 2.49
CA ILE A 535 19.66 -8.59 1.15
C ILE A 535 18.53 -8.07 0.26
N VAL A 536 17.28 -8.49 0.48
CA VAL A 536 16.11 -8.01 -0.28
C VAL A 536 15.94 -6.49 -0.23
N ASN A 537 16.54 -5.83 0.75
CA ASN A 537 16.51 -4.38 0.90
C ASN A 537 17.55 -3.64 0.03
N TYR A 538 18.40 -4.36 -0.69
CA TYR A 538 19.59 -3.79 -1.36
C TYR A 538 19.65 -4.08 -2.85
N TYR A 539 18.68 -4.82 -3.41
CA TYR A 539 18.57 -5.04 -4.85
C TYR A 539 17.11 -4.89 -5.32
N ARG A 540 16.93 -4.61 -6.62
CA ARG A 540 15.61 -4.56 -7.25
C ARG A 540 15.29 -5.92 -7.86
N HIS A 541 14.28 -6.56 -7.23
CA HIS A 541 13.83 -7.89 -7.64
C HIS A 541 13.27 -7.88 -9.07
N GLY A 542 13.72 -8.84 -9.87
CA GLY A 542 13.33 -8.99 -11.27
C GLY A 542 14.01 -8.02 -12.25
N GLU A 543 14.80 -7.05 -11.76
CA GLU A 543 15.53 -6.08 -12.57
C GLU A 543 17.05 -6.25 -12.48
N GLN A 544 17.58 -6.58 -11.31
CA GLN A 544 19.02 -6.70 -11.05
C GLN A 544 19.42 -8.16 -10.88
N ALA A 545 20.59 -8.51 -11.42
CA ALA A 545 21.21 -9.80 -11.14
C ALA A 545 21.84 -9.78 -9.74
N LEU A 546 21.79 -10.93 -9.07
CA LEU A 546 22.33 -11.09 -7.73
C LEU A 546 23.39 -12.20 -7.73
N MET A 547 24.51 -11.93 -7.08
CA MET A 547 25.61 -12.86 -6.92
C MET A 547 25.97 -13.01 -5.45
N ALA A 548 26.27 -14.22 -5.03
CA ALA A 548 26.87 -14.50 -3.73
C ALA A 548 28.17 -15.30 -3.94
N TYR A 549 29.21 -15.00 -3.14
CA TYR A 549 30.49 -15.69 -3.25
C TYR A 549 31.23 -15.81 -1.93
N HIS A 550 32.03 -16.85 -1.79
CA HIS A 550 33.01 -17.07 -0.73
C HIS A 550 34.17 -17.91 -1.24
N GLY A 551 35.40 -17.31 -1.27
CA GLY A 551 36.54 -17.94 -1.92
C GLY A 551 36.29 -18.21 -3.40
N GLU A 552 36.44 -19.46 -3.83
CA GLU A 552 36.18 -19.89 -5.23
C GLU A 552 34.72 -20.27 -5.50
N ARG A 553 33.90 -20.39 -4.44
CA ARG A 553 32.46 -20.72 -4.60
C ARG A 553 31.70 -19.45 -4.97
N LEU A 554 30.94 -19.53 -6.06
CA LEU A 554 30.20 -18.41 -6.61
C LEU A 554 28.89 -18.90 -7.20
N GLY A 555 27.81 -18.20 -6.88
CA GLY A 555 26.49 -18.35 -7.53
C GLY A 555 26.00 -17.00 -8.02
N LEU A 556 25.55 -16.95 -9.27
CA LEU A 556 24.91 -15.77 -9.86
C LEU A 556 23.60 -16.22 -10.54
N LEU A 557 22.53 -15.48 -10.32
CA LEU A 557 21.27 -15.65 -11.04
C LEU A 557 20.91 -14.37 -11.79
N LEU A 558 20.44 -14.55 -13.01
CA LEU A 558 19.91 -13.48 -13.86
C LEU A 558 18.50 -13.07 -13.37
N PRO A 559 18.08 -11.80 -13.54
CA PRO A 559 16.82 -11.30 -13.01
C PRO A 559 15.60 -12.10 -13.49
N PHE A 560 15.57 -12.54 -14.75
CA PHE A 560 14.43 -13.26 -15.31
C PHE A 560 14.21 -14.64 -14.65
N VAL A 561 15.22 -15.21 -13.98
CA VAL A 561 15.09 -16.48 -13.24
C VAL A 561 14.06 -16.34 -12.12
N ALA A 562 13.98 -15.16 -11.50
CA ALA A 562 12.95 -14.87 -10.50
C ALA A 562 11.54 -15.04 -11.08
N CYS A 563 11.31 -14.52 -12.29
CA CYS A 563 10.03 -14.64 -12.98
C CYS A 563 9.76 -16.09 -13.42
N THR A 564 10.77 -16.76 -13.98
CA THR A 564 10.63 -18.14 -14.47
C THR A 564 10.16 -19.10 -13.36
N TRP A 565 10.68 -18.94 -12.16
CA TRP A 565 10.38 -19.79 -11.00
C TRP A 565 9.35 -19.19 -10.03
N ASN A 566 8.83 -18.00 -10.30
CA ASN A 566 7.96 -17.23 -9.40
C ASN A 566 8.56 -17.04 -8.00
N TYR A 567 9.85 -16.81 -7.94
CA TYR A 567 10.52 -16.55 -6.67
C TYR A 567 10.10 -15.19 -6.13
N ASP A 568 9.73 -15.14 -4.87
CA ASP A 568 9.76 -13.90 -4.10
C ASP A 568 11.22 -13.47 -3.84
N PRO A 569 11.45 -12.24 -3.38
CA PRO A 569 12.83 -11.74 -3.21
C PRO A 569 13.72 -12.58 -2.30
N VAL A 570 13.16 -13.16 -1.22
CA VAL A 570 13.90 -13.98 -0.27
C VAL A 570 14.23 -15.35 -0.89
N SER A 571 13.27 -15.96 -1.56
CA SER A 571 13.44 -17.23 -2.26
C SER A 571 14.47 -17.11 -3.39
N TYR A 572 14.48 -15.98 -4.12
CA TYR A 572 15.48 -15.72 -5.15
C TYR A 572 16.89 -15.60 -4.54
N ALA A 573 17.06 -14.87 -3.43
CA ALA A 573 18.34 -14.78 -2.73
C ALA A 573 18.83 -16.16 -2.22
N LYS A 574 17.92 -16.97 -1.66
CA LYS A 574 18.24 -18.35 -1.26
C LYS A 574 18.68 -19.21 -2.44
N ALA A 575 18.01 -19.10 -3.58
CA ALA A 575 18.40 -19.81 -4.81
C ALA A 575 19.80 -19.41 -5.33
N VAL A 576 20.23 -18.16 -5.13
CA VAL A 576 21.61 -17.73 -5.42
C VAL A 576 22.61 -18.42 -4.52
N LEU A 577 22.34 -18.54 -3.21
CA LEU A 577 23.19 -19.25 -2.25
C LEU A 577 23.25 -20.75 -2.56
N ASP A 578 22.13 -21.37 -2.87
CA ASP A 578 22.04 -22.78 -3.25
C ASP A 578 22.90 -23.07 -4.50
N LYS A 579 22.82 -22.19 -5.51
CA LYS A 579 23.66 -22.28 -6.73
C LYS A 579 25.16 -22.16 -6.42
N ALA A 580 25.53 -21.38 -5.39
CA ALA A 580 26.91 -21.22 -4.95
C ALA A 580 27.38 -22.36 -4.04
N GLY A 581 26.47 -23.22 -3.56
CA GLY A 581 26.75 -24.21 -2.51
C GLY A 581 27.11 -23.54 -1.16
N LEU A 582 26.54 -22.38 -0.86
CA LEU A 582 26.79 -21.61 0.35
C LEU A 582 25.58 -21.69 1.28
N THR A 583 25.68 -22.47 2.35
CA THR A 583 24.58 -22.66 3.32
C THR A 583 24.71 -21.78 4.57
N GLU A 584 25.94 -21.41 4.93
CA GLU A 584 26.27 -20.66 6.14
C GLU A 584 27.22 -19.51 5.86
N PRO A 585 27.10 -18.38 6.56
CA PRO A 585 28.09 -17.29 6.50
C PRO A 585 29.49 -17.77 6.94
N PRO A 586 30.56 -17.10 6.49
CA PRO A 586 30.54 -15.82 5.76
C PRO A 586 30.42 -15.98 4.26
N TYR A 587 29.58 -15.16 3.62
CA TYR A 587 29.53 -14.96 2.18
C TYR A 587 29.29 -13.48 1.86
N THR A 588 29.71 -13.05 0.67
CA THR A 588 29.58 -11.66 0.24
C THR A 588 28.61 -11.57 -0.92
N TRP A 589 27.69 -10.60 -0.85
CA TRP A 589 26.76 -10.28 -1.92
C TRP A 589 27.29 -9.21 -2.85
N CYS A 590 26.98 -9.37 -4.13
CA CYS A 590 27.17 -8.36 -5.17
C CYS A 590 25.93 -8.32 -6.06
N ARG A 591 25.49 -7.15 -6.46
CA ARG A 591 24.42 -6.95 -7.44
C ARG A 591 24.95 -6.32 -8.70
N PHE A 592 24.26 -6.55 -9.80
CA PHE A 592 24.56 -5.96 -11.11
C PHE A 592 23.31 -5.33 -11.69
N GLU A 593 23.42 -4.18 -12.35
CA GLU A 593 22.41 -3.75 -13.30
C GLU A 593 22.39 -4.75 -14.45
N CYS A 594 21.21 -4.96 -15.03
CA CYS A 594 21.04 -5.96 -16.08
C CYS A 594 20.09 -5.45 -17.17
N THR A 595 20.44 -5.70 -18.43
CA THR A 595 19.54 -5.57 -19.56
C THR A 595 19.49 -6.88 -20.32
N THR A 596 18.31 -7.33 -20.73
CA THR A 596 18.12 -8.57 -21.48
C THR A 596 17.31 -8.29 -22.74
N TRP A 597 17.80 -8.79 -23.89
CA TRP A 597 17.18 -8.65 -25.19
C TRP A 597 16.99 -10.01 -25.82
N LEU A 598 15.81 -10.24 -26.38
CA LEU A 598 15.45 -11.50 -27.08
C LEU A 598 15.42 -11.26 -28.58
N ALA A 599 16.12 -12.12 -29.33
CA ALA A 599 16.08 -12.20 -30.78
C ALA A 599 15.32 -13.48 -31.18
N GLY A 600 14.23 -13.35 -31.90
CA GLY A 600 13.40 -14.42 -32.44
C GLY A 600 13.23 -14.33 -33.94
N SER A 601 12.34 -15.14 -34.52
CA SER A 601 12.00 -15.10 -35.96
C SER A 601 11.22 -13.83 -36.33
N ASP A 602 10.51 -13.24 -35.39
CA ASP A 602 9.65 -12.05 -35.55
C ASP A 602 10.37 -10.73 -35.21
N GLY A 603 11.64 -10.79 -34.84
CA GLY A 603 12.44 -9.59 -34.54
C GLY A 603 13.23 -9.64 -33.27
N VAL A 604 13.61 -8.44 -32.79
CA VAL A 604 14.42 -8.25 -31.58
C VAL A 604 13.72 -7.29 -30.60
N TRP A 605 13.64 -7.70 -29.33
CA TRP A 605 12.86 -7.03 -28.31
C TRP A 605 13.60 -6.96 -26.97
N PRO A 606 13.56 -5.83 -26.26
CA PRO A 606 13.97 -5.81 -24.86
C PRO A 606 12.97 -6.66 -24.04
N THR A 607 13.45 -7.29 -22.98
CA THR A 607 12.59 -8.14 -22.15
C THR A 607 12.35 -7.54 -20.75
N VAL A 608 11.21 -7.88 -20.18
CA VAL A 608 10.86 -7.62 -18.78
C VAL A 608 10.43 -8.94 -18.15
N GLY A 609 11.14 -9.38 -17.12
CA GLY A 609 10.90 -10.71 -16.53
C GLY A 609 11.13 -11.87 -17.52
N GLY A 610 11.95 -11.67 -18.53
CA GLY A 610 12.21 -12.65 -19.62
C GLY A 610 11.21 -12.58 -20.78
N PHE A 611 10.09 -11.87 -20.66
CA PHE A 611 9.09 -11.72 -21.72
C PHE A 611 9.38 -10.51 -22.61
N PRO A 612 9.18 -10.62 -23.93
CA PRO A 612 9.33 -9.50 -24.86
C PRO A 612 8.49 -8.30 -24.44
N SER A 613 9.11 -7.14 -24.39
CA SER A 613 8.42 -5.88 -24.11
C SER A 613 7.50 -5.49 -25.28
N ARG A 614 6.36 -4.87 -24.95
CA ARG A 614 5.35 -4.49 -25.95
C ARG A 614 5.14 -2.98 -25.95
N CYS A 615 5.23 -2.38 -27.14
CA CYS A 615 4.69 -1.04 -27.38
C CYS A 615 3.25 -1.17 -27.85
N VAL A 616 2.39 -0.29 -27.38
CA VAL A 616 0.96 -0.26 -27.75
C VAL A 616 0.84 0.68 -28.95
N ASP A 617 0.83 0.11 -30.16
CA ASP A 617 0.54 0.87 -31.40
C ASP A 617 -0.92 0.69 -31.85
N ALA A 618 -1.72 -0.10 -31.10
CA ALA A 618 -3.13 -0.35 -31.40
C ALA A 618 -4.05 0.69 -30.76
N SER A 619 -5.21 0.93 -31.39
CA SER A 619 -6.24 1.75 -30.73
C SER A 619 -6.77 1.06 -29.46
N PRO A 620 -7.30 1.81 -28.48
CA PRO A 620 -7.87 1.19 -27.27
C PRO A 620 -8.96 0.16 -27.57
N ASP A 621 -9.81 0.39 -28.56
CA ASP A 621 -10.90 -0.53 -28.93
C ASP A 621 -10.36 -1.83 -29.59
N ASP A 622 -9.33 -1.73 -30.44
CA ASP A 622 -8.67 -2.90 -31.03
C ASP A 622 -7.98 -3.74 -29.96
N LEU A 623 -7.38 -3.07 -28.95
CA LEU A 623 -6.73 -3.73 -27.82
C LEU A 623 -7.75 -4.51 -26.97
N ILE A 624 -8.89 -3.90 -26.67
CA ILE A 624 -10.00 -4.54 -25.95
C ILE A 624 -10.49 -5.78 -26.71
N ALA A 625 -10.72 -5.65 -28.01
CA ALA A 625 -11.18 -6.77 -28.85
C ALA A 625 -10.18 -7.93 -28.87
N LEU A 626 -8.87 -7.61 -29.00
CA LEU A 626 -7.80 -8.61 -28.95
C LEU A 626 -7.78 -9.34 -27.59
N HIS A 627 -7.81 -8.61 -26.48
CA HIS A 627 -7.73 -9.22 -25.16
C HIS A 627 -8.97 -10.05 -24.82
N ILE A 628 -10.16 -9.63 -25.24
CA ILE A 628 -11.39 -10.44 -25.11
C ILE A 628 -11.21 -11.78 -25.85
N ALA A 629 -10.70 -11.76 -27.08
CA ALA A 629 -10.51 -12.98 -27.85
C ALA A 629 -9.49 -13.93 -27.19
N LEU A 630 -8.37 -13.37 -26.71
CA LEU A 630 -7.31 -14.11 -26.01
C LEU A 630 -7.79 -14.71 -24.70
N HIS A 631 -8.46 -13.93 -23.85
CA HIS A 631 -8.98 -14.40 -22.57
C HIS A 631 -10.07 -15.45 -22.73
N LYS A 632 -10.97 -15.24 -23.69
CA LYS A 632 -11.96 -16.26 -24.06
C LYS A 632 -11.29 -17.59 -24.39
N GLN A 633 -10.29 -17.58 -25.28
CA GLN A 633 -9.54 -18.77 -25.66
C GLN A 633 -8.91 -19.45 -24.44
N TYR A 634 -8.22 -18.68 -23.59
CA TYR A 634 -7.59 -19.20 -22.38
C TYR A 634 -8.59 -19.87 -21.44
N LEU A 635 -9.71 -19.21 -21.13
CA LEU A 635 -10.70 -19.75 -20.19
C LEU A 635 -11.38 -21.03 -20.73
N LEU A 636 -11.65 -21.11 -22.03
CA LEU A 636 -12.21 -22.31 -22.62
C LEU A 636 -11.24 -23.49 -22.58
N GLN A 637 -9.94 -23.26 -22.75
CA GLN A 637 -8.89 -24.30 -22.65
C GLN A 637 -8.63 -24.76 -21.23
N HIS A 638 -8.89 -23.90 -20.24
CA HIS A 638 -8.65 -24.20 -18.82
C HIS A 638 -9.91 -24.68 -18.07
N LEU A 639 -11.04 -24.80 -18.78
CA LEU A 639 -12.24 -25.44 -18.24
C LEU A 639 -12.10 -26.96 -18.34
N ARG A 640 -12.34 -27.65 -17.24
CA ARG A 640 -12.28 -29.12 -17.14
C ARG A 640 -13.62 -29.74 -17.58
N PRO A 641 -13.60 -31.02 -17.97
CA PRO A 641 -14.82 -31.73 -18.39
C PRO A 641 -15.89 -31.83 -17.31
N ASP A 642 -15.54 -31.67 -16.02
CA ASP A 642 -16.48 -31.65 -14.90
C ASP A 642 -17.09 -30.28 -14.63
N GLY A 643 -16.72 -29.26 -15.40
CA GLY A 643 -17.20 -27.89 -15.26
C GLY A 643 -16.39 -27.04 -14.26
N THR A 644 -15.34 -27.59 -13.68
CA THR A 644 -14.41 -26.83 -12.83
C THR A 644 -13.25 -26.26 -13.67
N CYS A 645 -12.55 -25.27 -13.14
CA CYS A 645 -11.35 -24.71 -13.78
C CYS A 645 -10.08 -25.15 -13.09
N TYR A 646 -8.99 -25.23 -13.85
CA TYR A 646 -7.67 -25.28 -13.24
C TYR A 646 -7.40 -23.99 -12.46
N SER A 647 -6.75 -24.10 -11.29
CA SER A 647 -6.52 -22.94 -10.44
C SER A 647 -5.39 -22.06 -10.95
N ARG A 648 -4.28 -22.66 -11.38
CA ARG A 648 -3.06 -21.96 -11.79
C ARG A 648 -2.34 -22.71 -12.89
N TYR A 649 -1.58 -21.94 -13.69
CA TYR A 649 -0.68 -22.45 -14.71
C TYR A 649 0.70 -21.76 -14.66
N GLN A 650 1.76 -22.55 -14.68
CA GLN A 650 3.15 -22.05 -14.77
C GLN A 650 3.65 -22.23 -16.19
N PRO A 651 3.72 -21.16 -17.01
CA PRO A 651 3.92 -21.28 -18.46
C PRO A 651 5.33 -21.77 -18.85
N PHE A 652 6.38 -21.37 -18.11
CA PHE A 652 7.75 -21.84 -18.38
C PHE A 652 8.00 -23.32 -18.07
N HIS A 653 7.19 -23.90 -17.18
CA HIS A 653 7.31 -25.30 -16.75
C HIS A 653 6.19 -26.17 -17.31
N ASN A 654 5.27 -25.60 -18.09
CA ASN A 654 4.05 -26.28 -18.58
C ASN A 654 3.33 -27.07 -17.49
N ARG A 655 3.17 -26.46 -16.31
CA ARG A 655 2.61 -27.12 -15.13
C ARG A 655 1.26 -26.54 -14.72
N LEU A 656 0.27 -27.41 -14.64
CA LEU A 656 -1.09 -27.10 -14.18
C LEU A 656 -1.28 -27.45 -12.71
N PHE A 657 -2.13 -26.69 -12.04
CA PHE A 657 -2.55 -26.95 -10.67
C PHE A 657 -4.08 -26.99 -10.60
N GLU A 658 -4.57 -27.98 -9.87
CA GLU A 658 -5.98 -28.16 -9.55
C GLU A 658 -6.33 -27.42 -8.23
N GLY A 659 -7.60 -27.48 -7.83
CA GLY A 659 -8.04 -26.93 -6.54
C GLY A 659 -8.26 -25.41 -6.58
N LEU A 660 -9.11 -24.94 -7.50
CA LEU A 660 -9.57 -23.55 -7.48
C LEU A 660 -10.58 -23.38 -6.34
N GLU A 661 -10.40 -22.34 -5.53
CA GLU A 661 -11.29 -22.00 -4.42
C GLU A 661 -12.74 -21.81 -4.90
N ALA A 662 -13.71 -22.25 -4.09
CA ALA A 662 -15.15 -22.27 -4.42
C ALA A 662 -15.68 -20.94 -4.94
N ALA A 663 -15.35 -19.81 -4.27
CA ALA A 663 -15.80 -18.49 -4.69
C ALA A 663 -15.26 -18.10 -6.08
N ARG A 664 -14.03 -18.46 -6.41
CA ARG A 664 -13.43 -18.20 -7.73
C ARG A 664 -14.00 -19.11 -8.82
N GLN A 665 -14.36 -20.36 -8.45
CA GLN A 665 -15.05 -21.28 -9.35
C GLN A 665 -16.43 -20.72 -9.72
N ALA A 666 -17.19 -20.26 -8.73
CA ALA A 666 -18.50 -19.66 -8.94
C ALA A 666 -18.40 -18.34 -9.75
N TYR A 667 -17.36 -17.54 -9.49
CA TYR A 667 -17.08 -16.32 -10.26
C TYR A 667 -16.83 -16.64 -11.75
N GLY A 668 -16.05 -17.69 -12.03
CA GLY A 668 -15.79 -18.15 -13.40
C GLY A 668 -17.07 -18.54 -14.15
N ALA A 669 -18.01 -19.21 -13.49
CA ALA A 669 -19.30 -19.56 -14.07
C ALA A 669 -20.10 -18.31 -14.47
N TRP A 670 -20.13 -17.28 -13.62
CA TRP A 670 -20.76 -16.00 -13.97
C TRP A 670 -20.07 -15.30 -15.14
N VAL A 671 -18.73 -15.22 -15.15
CA VAL A 671 -17.97 -14.56 -16.23
C VAL A 671 -18.24 -15.26 -17.57
N LEU A 672 -18.28 -16.61 -17.60
CA LEU A 672 -18.61 -17.37 -18.82
C LEU A 672 -20.07 -17.13 -19.26
N ALA A 673 -21.02 -17.08 -18.34
CA ALA A 673 -22.42 -16.78 -18.64
C ALA A 673 -22.59 -15.39 -19.24
N ARG A 674 -21.96 -14.39 -18.63
CA ARG A 674 -21.93 -13.01 -19.11
C ARG A 674 -21.24 -12.88 -20.47
N ALA A 675 -20.11 -13.56 -20.65
CA ALA A 675 -19.40 -13.59 -21.93
C ALA A 675 -20.29 -14.20 -23.03
N HIS A 676 -21.03 -15.28 -22.73
CA HIS A 676 -22.00 -15.84 -23.67
C HIS A 676 -23.11 -14.85 -24.01
N ARG A 677 -23.71 -14.18 -23.04
CA ARG A 677 -24.78 -13.19 -23.27
C ARG A 677 -24.32 -12.06 -24.21
N ILE A 678 -23.11 -11.54 -23.97
CA ILE A 678 -22.60 -10.37 -24.70
C ILE A 678 -21.98 -10.74 -26.05
N LEU A 679 -21.18 -11.80 -26.12
CA LEU A 679 -20.42 -12.18 -27.32
C LEU A 679 -21.12 -13.23 -28.18
N GLY A 680 -22.06 -13.98 -27.58
CA GLY A 680 -22.70 -15.13 -28.26
C GLY A 680 -21.75 -16.33 -28.38
N GLY A 681 -22.09 -17.27 -29.27
CA GLY A 681 -21.31 -18.44 -29.59
C GLY A 681 -21.66 -19.68 -28.79
N ASN A 682 -21.62 -20.85 -29.48
CA ASN A 682 -21.97 -22.13 -28.86
C ASN A 682 -20.88 -22.60 -27.89
N ASP A 683 -19.63 -22.29 -28.16
CA ASP A 683 -18.48 -22.58 -27.31
C ASP A 683 -18.60 -21.96 -25.91
N LEU A 684 -18.99 -20.68 -25.84
CA LEU A 684 -19.24 -20.01 -24.57
C LEU A 684 -20.51 -20.50 -23.90
N LYS A 685 -21.56 -20.84 -24.70
CA LYS A 685 -22.79 -21.43 -24.20
C LYS A 685 -22.51 -22.75 -23.48
N ASP A 686 -21.84 -23.68 -24.17
CA ASP A 686 -21.54 -25.00 -23.62
C ASP A 686 -20.65 -24.93 -22.39
N ALA A 687 -19.64 -24.01 -22.39
CA ALA A 687 -18.77 -23.76 -21.25
C ALA A 687 -19.55 -23.19 -20.05
N SER A 688 -20.43 -22.22 -20.30
CA SER A 688 -21.29 -21.63 -19.26
C SER A 688 -22.23 -22.67 -18.67
N ASP A 689 -22.88 -23.47 -19.53
CA ASP A 689 -23.77 -24.56 -19.10
C ASP A 689 -23.05 -25.54 -18.19
N LEU A 690 -21.88 -26.00 -18.63
CA LEU A 690 -21.06 -26.94 -17.88
C LEU A 690 -20.60 -26.38 -16.51
N ALA A 691 -20.20 -25.11 -16.47
CA ALA A 691 -19.75 -24.45 -15.25
C ALA A 691 -20.92 -24.25 -14.26
N ILE A 692 -22.08 -23.78 -14.72
CA ILE A 692 -23.29 -23.63 -13.89
C ILE A 692 -23.76 -24.98 -13.38
N ASP A 693 -23.82 -26.01 -14.23
CA ASP A 693 -24.20 -27.38 -13.82
C ASP A 693 -23.28 -27.93 -12.73
N SER A 694 -21.97 -27.58 -12.76
CA SER A 694 -21.02 -27.95 -11.70
C SER A 694 -21.39 -27.36 -10.34
N LEU A 695 -21.86 -26.10 -10.33
CA LEU A 695 -22.32 -25.42 -9.12
C LEU A 695 -23.68 -25.97 -8.64
N MET A 696 -24.61 -26.20 -9.57
CA MET A 696 -25.93 -26.74 -9.23
C MET A 696 -25.86 -28.13 -8.61
N ARG A 697 -24.83 -28.94 -8.95
CA ARG A 697 -24.63 -30.27 -8.33
C ARG A 697 -24.23 -30.20 -6.85
N VAL A 698 -23.58 -29.11 -6.43
CA VAL A 698 -23.12 -28.92 -5.03
C VAL A 698 -24.03 -27.99 -4.23
N LEU A 699 -25.07 -27.43 -4.85
CA LEU A 699 -26.11 -26.65 -4.18
C LEU A 699 -26.95 -27.57 -3.30
N SER A 700 -27.14 -27.24 -2.02
CA SER A 700 -28.00 -28.00 -1.13
C SER A 700 -29.48 -27.93 -1.57
N THR A 701 -30.24 -28.97 -1.32
CA THR A 701 -31.66 -29.02 -1.68
C THR A 701 -32.60 -28.58 -0.56
N ASP A 702 -32.06 -28.26 0.60
CA ASP A 702 -32.81 -27.77 1.76
C ASP A 702 -32.91 -26.24 1.69
N ASP A 703 -34.10 -25.71 1.50
CA ASP A 703 -34.38 -24.28 1.40
C ASP A 703 -34.02 -23.51 2.70
N GLU A 704 -34.10 -24.13 3.85
CA GLU A 704 -33.69 -23.51 5.14
C GLU A 704 -32.17 -23.43 5.28
N ASP A 705 -31.44 -24.37 4.66
CA ASP A 705 -29.97 -24.47 4.70
C ASP A 705 -29.35 -24.42 3.29
N LEU A 706 -29.80 -23.46 2.50
CA LEU A 706 -29.36 -23.26 1.11
C LEU A 706 -27.94 -22.72 1.03
N TRP A 707 -26.98 -23.57 0.64
CA TRP A 707 -25.55 -23.27 0.46
C TRP A 707 -24.93 -24.11 -0.65
N LEU A 708 -23.86 -23.61 -1.29
CA LEU A 708 -22.99 -24.44 -2.12
C LEU A 708 -21.98 -25.16 -1.21
N ARG A 709 -21.94 -26.49 -1.29
CA ARG A 709 -21.12 -27.33 -0.42
C ARG A 709 -19.95 -27.91 -1.18
N PHE A 710 -18.81 -27.23 -1.13
CA PHE A 710 -17.54 -27.74 -1.62
C PHE A 710 -16.84 -28.54 -0.52
N GLN A 711 -16.04 -29.53 -0.93
CA GLN A 711 -15.28 -30.32 0.00
C GLN A 711 -14.21 -29.46 0.68
N ASP A 712 -14.05 -29.59 1.99
CA ASP A 712 -13.05 -28.92 2.82
C ASP A 712 -13.15 -27.37 2.88
N GLU A 713 -14.22 -26.76 2.39
CA GLU A 713 -14.45 -25.33 2.49
C GLU A 713 -15.73 -25.00 3.30
N THR A 714 -15.67 -23.94 4.10
CA THR A 714 -16.88 -23.40 4.77
C THR A 714 -17.69 -22.61 3.76
N PRO A 715 -18.98 -22.97 3.53
CA PRO A 715 -19.82 -22.26 2.57
C PRO A 715 -19.90 -20.76 2.86
N SER A 716 -19.85 -19.94 1.81
CA SER A 716 -19.92 -18.49 1.90
C SER A 716 -20.99 -17.87 1.01
N VAL A 717 -21.33 -16.62 1.28
CA VAL A 717 -22.26 -15.85 0.43
C VAL A 717 -21.67 -15.52 -0.94
N ALA A 718 -20.35 -15.62 -1.11
CA ALA A 718 -19.70 -15.32 -2.38
C ALA A 718 -20.13 -16.31 -3.48
N GLU A 719 -20.08 -17.62 -3.17
CA GLU A 719 -20.52 -18.66 -4.12
C GLU A 719 -21.99 -18.51 -4.48
N LEU A 720 -22.87 -18.26 -3.49
CA LEU A 720 -24.31 -18.03 -3.72
C LEU A 720 -24.54 -16.82 -4.61
N SER A 721 -23.78 -15.73 -4.37
CA SER A 721 -23.90 -14.49 -5.13
C SER A 721 -23.51 -14.69 -6.61
N PHE A 722 -22.39 -15.36 -6.86
CA PHE A 722 -21.95 -15.62 -8.23
C PHE A 722 -22.82 -16.64 -8.96
N LEU A 723 -23.36 -17.65 -8.26
CA LEU A 723 -24.36 -18.53 -8.86
C LEU A 723 -25.62 -17.75 -9.25
N LEU A 724 -26.15 -16.89 -8.36
CA LEU A 724 -27.30 -16.05 -8.66
C LEU A 724 -27.03 -15.13 -9.86
N LEU A 725 -25.88 -14.48 -9.89
CA LEU A 725 -25.45 -13.65 -11.02
C LEU A 725 -25.37 -14.45 -12.32
N ALA A 726 -24.79 -15.66 -12.30
CA ALA A 726 -24.72 -16.52 -13.48
C ALA A 726 -26.10 -16.91 -13.99
N LEU A 727 -27.06 -17.20 -13.10
CA LEU A 727 -28.43 -17.49 -13.46
C LEU A 727 -29.17 -16.26 -14.04
N CYS A 728 -28.86 -15.05 -13.55
CA CYS A 728 -29.39 -13.80 -14.10
C CYS A 728 -28.99 -13.55 -15.56
N GLU A 729 -27.83 -14.04 -15.98
CA GLU A 729 -27.32 -13.91 -17.37
C GLU A 729 -28.01 -14.90 -18.34
N ARG A 730 -28.78 -15.90 -17.82
CA ARG A 730 -29.43 -16.93 -18.63
C ARG A 730 -30.77 -16.43 -19.24
N PRO A 731 -31.17 -16.95 -20.37
CA PRO A 731 -32.49 -16.67 -20.95
C PRO A 731 -33.63 -16.95 -19.97
N ALA A 732 -34.70 -16.17 -20.04
CA ALA A 732 -35.86 -16.28 -19.13
C ALA A 732 -36.50 -17.67 -19.09
N ALA A 733 -36.43 -18.43 -20.19
CA ALA A 733 -36.97 -19.79 -20.30
C ALA A 733 -36.06 -20.89 -19.71
N ASP A 734 -34.87 -20.54 -19.17
CA ASP A 734 -33.93 -21.52 -18.63
C ASP A 734 -34.45 -22.13 -17.33
N PRO A 735 -34.55 -23.49 -17.22
CA PRO A 735 -35.08 -24.15 -16.03
C PRO A 735 -34.25 -23.87 -14.75
N CYS A 736 -32.92 -23.66 -14.86
CA CYS A 736 -32.06 -23.38 -13.73
C CYS A 736 -32.40 -22.07 -13.01
N ARG A 737 -33.08 -21.14 -13.69
CA ARG A 737 -33.56 -19.88 -13.10
C ARG A 737 -34.62 -20.08 -12.00
N SER A 738 -35.24 -21.25 -11.90
CA SER A 738 -36.19 -21.57 -10.82
C SER A 738 -35.58 -21.40 -9.41
N SER A 739 -34.25 -21.56 -9.26
CA SER A 739 -33.55 -21.40 -7.99
C SER A 739 -33.23 -19.92 -7.63
N MET A 740 -33.42 -18.97 -8.57
CA MET A 740 -33.03 -17.55 -8.35
C MET A 740 -33.77 -16.94 -7.16
N LYS A 741 -35.06 -17.24 -7.01
CA LYS A 741 -35.88 -16.69 -5.91
C LYS A 741 -35.38 -17.16 -4.54
N SER A 742 -35.14 -18.47 -4.36
CA SER A 742 -34.61 -19.02 -3.10
C SER A 742 -33.22 -18.47 -2.77
N LEU A 743 -32.34 -18.35 -3.77
CA LEU A 743 -31.03 -17.74 -3.62
C LEU A 743 -31.11 -16.28 -3.20
N ALA A 744 -31.99 -15.49 -3.84
CA ALA A 744 -32.16 -14.07 -3.50
C ALA A 744 -32.73 -13.89 -2.08
N VAL A 745 -33.73 -14.68 -1.70
CA VAL A 745 -34.29 -14.67 -0.33
C VAL A 745 -33.21 -15.03 0.69
N LYS A 746 -32.38 -16.03 0.40
CA LYS A 746 -31.24 -16.40 1.28
C LYS A 746 -30.25 -15.23 1.45
N LEU A 747 -29.86 -14.58 0.36
CA LEU A 747 -28.93 -13.48 0.41
C LEU A 747 -29.50 -12.24 1.14
N TRP A 748 -30.81 -11.92 0.93
CA TRP A 748 -31.46 -10.87 1.72
C TRP A 748 -31.42 -11.19 3.21
N ASN A 749 -31.63 -12.43 3.62
CA ASN A 749 -31.63 -12.85 5.02
C ASN A 749 -30.22 -12.84 5.63
N CYS A 750 -29.16 -12.82 4.84
CA CYS A 750 -27.78 -12.63 5.33
C CYS A 750 -27.47 -11.17 5.73
N ILE A 751 -28.37 -10.21 5.42
CA ILE A 751 -28.22 -8.81 5.81
C ILE A 751 -28.85 -8.62 7.21
N GLU A 752 -28.02 -8.30 8.19
CA GLU A 752 -28.43 -8.11 9.58
C GLU A 752 -29.10 -6.74 9.78
N LEU A 753 -30.27 -6.70 10.34
CA LEU A 753 -30.94 -5.47 10.80
C LEU A 753 -30.69 -5.22 12.29
N PRO A 754 -30.59 -3.96 12.72
CA PRO A 754 -30.75 -2.73 11.92
C PRO A 754 -29.42 -2.24 11.27
N HIS A 755 -28.31 -2.95 11.49
CA HIS A 755 -26.96 -2.45 11.18
C HIS A 755 -26.60 -2.52 9.70
N GLY A 756 -27.22 -3.42 8.93
CA GLY A 756 -26.92 -3.59 7.50
C GLY A 756 -25.64 -4.35 7.18
N ARG A 757 -24.96 -4.93 8.18
CA ARG A 757 -23.81 -5.80 8.00
C ARG A 757 -24.26 -7.12 7.36
N ILE A 758 -23.41 -7.69 6.52
CA ILE A 758 -23.70 -8.95 5.80
C ILE A 758 -22.92 -10.10 6.44
N LEU A 759 -23.62 -11.17 6.79
CA LEU A 759 -23.03 -12.45 7.20
C LEU A 759 -22.31 -13.06 5.98
N THR A 760 -21.02 -13.38 6.12
CA THR A 760 -20.20 -13.81 4.98
C THR A 760 -20.09 -15.34 4.85
N HIS A 761 -20.27 -16.09 5.94
CA HIS A 761 -20.13 -17.55 5.96
C HIS A 761 -21.24 -18.23 6.77
N GLN A 762 -21.48 -19.52 6.48
CA GLN A 762 -22.44 -20.35 7.21
C GLN A 762 -21.99 -20.55 8.66
N GLY A 763 -22.90 -20.37 9.62
CA GLY A 763 -22.70 -20.71 11.03
C GLY A 763 -21.68 -19.86 11.78
N SER A 764 -21.07 -18.88 11.14
CA SER A 764 -20.12 -17.98 11.78
C SER A 764 -20.75 -16.66 12.17
N ASP A 765 -20.97 -16.45 13.44
CA ASP A 765 -21.10 -15.11 13.99
C ASP A 765 -19.84 -14.83 14.84
N PRO A 766 -19.09 -13.83 14.51
CA PRO A 766 -19.21 -12.90 13.40
C PRO A 766 -18.33 -13.31 12.21
N SER A 767 -18.80 -12.92 11.05
CA SER A 767 -18.07 -13.06 9.81
C SER A 767 -16.64 -12.51 9.93
N PRO A 768 -15.61 -13.24 9.48
CA PRO A 768 -14.24 -12.78 9.54
C PRO A 768 -14.05 -11.41 8.90
N GLU A 769 -13.43 -10.48 9.64
CA GLU A 769 -13.24 -9.09 9.20
C GLU A 769 -12.66 -8.92 7.77
N PRO A 770 -11.65 -9.69 7.34
CA PRO A 770 -11.12 -9.53 5.99
C PRO A 770 -12.15 -9.73 4.89
N PHE A 771 -13.11 -10.62 5.06
CA PHE A 771 -14.15 -10.90 4.06
C PHE A 771 -15.21 -9.80 3.96
N GLN A 772 -15.33 -8.94 4.98
CA GLN A 772 -16.19 -7.76 4.93
C GLN A 772 -15.72 -6.71 3.91
N ASP A 773 -14.50 -6.81 3.41
CA ASP A 773 -13.98 -5.93 2.37
C ASP A 773 -14.21 -6.45 0.94
N TYR A 774 -14.73 -7.69 0.78
CA TYR A 774 -14.94 -8.32 -0.53
C TYR A 774 -16.36 -8.82 -0.74
N PHE A 775 -16.86 -9.71 0.10
CA PHE A 775 -18.11 -10.46 -0.13
C PHE A 775 -19.40 -9.61 -0.11
N PRO A 776 -19.52 -8.57 0.73
CA PRO A 776 -20.75 -7.77 0.77
C PRO A 776 -21.11 -7.09 -0.54
N GLY A 777 -20.12 -6.58 -1.27
CA GLY A 777 -20.37 -6.00 -2.59
C GLY A 777 -20.88 -7.03 -3.60
N GLN A 778 -20.43 -8.29 -3.51
CA GLN A 778 -20.91 -9.39 -4.36
C GLN A 778 -22.38 -9.71 -4.07
N VAL A 779 -22.77 -9.79 -2.79
CA VAL A 779 -24.14 -9.99 -2.35
C VAL A 779 -25.05 -8.88 -2.88
N LEU A 780 -24.66 -7.62 -2.66
CA LEU A 780 -25.44 -6.46 -3.10
C LEU A 780 -25.58 -6.39 -4.62
N LEU A 781 -24.55 -6.80 -5.37
CA LEU A 781 -24.60 -6.88 -6.84
C LEU A 781 -25.56 -7.98 -7.29
N ALA A 782 -25.49 -9.17 -6.68
CA ALA A 782 -26.35 -10.30 -7.02
C ALA A 782 -27.83 -10.00 -6.73
N LEU A 783 -28.11 -9.35 -5.59
CA LEU A 783 -29.47 -8.89 -5.26
C LEU A 783 -29.99 -7.84 -6.23
N ALA A 784 -29.14 -6.90 -6.66
CA ALA A 784 -29.51 -5.92 -7.67
C ALA A 784 -29.88 -6.60 -9.01
N ALA A 785 -29.03 -7.51 -9.50
CA ALA A 785 -29.30 -8.26 -10.71
C ALA A 785 -30.58 -9.12 -10.61
N ALA A 786 -30.83 -9.74 -9.45
CA ALA A 786 -32.05 -10.51 -9.23
C ALA A 786 -33.33 -9.64 -9.22
N CYS A 787 -33.24 -8.42 -8.65
CA CYS A 787 -34.35 -7.45 -8.71
C CYS A 787 -34.60 -6.97 -10.14
N GLU A 788 -33.55 -6.72 -10.92
CA GLU A 788 -33.67 -6.33 -12.33
C GLU A 788 -34.32 -7.42 -13.20
N GLN A 789 -34.19 -8.70 -12.82
CA GLN A 789 -34.80 -9.86 -13.47
C GLN A 789 -36.15 -10.29 -12.86
N ASP A 790 -36.76 -9.46 -12.00
CA ASP A 790 -38.04 -9.73 -11.30
C ASP A 790 -38.00 -11.02 -10.45
N ALA A 791 -36.81 -11.52 -10.06
CA ALA A 791 -36.69 -12.71 -9.23
C ALA A 791 -36.95 -12.43 -7.73
N THR A 792 -36.84 -11.20 -7.30
CA THR A 792 -37.15 -10.74 -5.94
C THR A 792 -37.56 -9.27 -5.94
N GLU A 793 -38.36 -8.87 -4.94
CA GLU A 793 -38.64 -7.46 -4.67
C GLU A 793 -37.47 -6.81 -3.91
N ILE A 794 -37.37 -5.46 -3.99
CA ILE A 794 -36.36 -4.68 -3.26
C ILE A 794 -36.74 -4.63 -1.79
N ASP A 795 -35.94 -5.24 -0.92
CA ASP A 795 -36.00 -4.99 0.53
C ASP A 795 -35.31 -3.66 0.85
N ARG A 796 -36.13 -2.59 0.87
CA ARG A 796 -35.63 -1.22 1.08
C ARG A 796 -34.96 -1.01 2.42
N GLU A 797 -35.40 -1.67 3.48
CA GLU A 797 -34.82 -1.54 4.80
C GLU A 797 -33.42 -2.15 4.84
N ARG A 798 -33.26 -3.37 4.35
CA ARG A 798 -31.96 -4.05 4.29
C ARG A 798 -30.99 -3.35 3.33
N LEU A 799 -31.45 -2.94 2.16
CA LEU A 799 -30.62 -2.20 1.19
C LEU A 799 -30.06 -0.89 1.80
N ASN A 800 -30.96 -0.06 2.39
CA ASN A 800 -30.56 1.22 2.95
C ASN A 800 -29.64 1.06 4.18
N SER A 801 -29.86 0.03 5.00
CA SER A 801 -29.00 -0.26 6.14
C SER A 801 -27.61 -0.72 5.68
N SER A 802 -27.54 -1.62 4.68
CA SER A 802 -26.26 -2.04 4.09
C SER A 802 -25.53 -0.89 3.41
N PHE A 803 -26.23 -0.06 2.65
CA PHE A 803 -25.61 1.12 2.02
C PHE A 803 -24.97 2.04 3.06
N ARG A 804 -25.70 2.37 4.12
CA ARG A 804 -25.13 3.20 5.21
C ARG A 804 -23.92 2.53 5.85
N TYR A 805 -24.00 1.25 6.16
CA TYR A 805 -22.92 0.50 6.79
C TYR A 805 -21.67 0.48 5.93
N TYR A 806 -21.74 0.07 4.65
CA TYR A 806 -20.56 -0.06 3.80
C TYR A 806 -20.01 1.27 3.31
N ARG A 807 -20.84 2.30 3.16
CA ARG A 807 -20.36 3.67 2.94
C ARG A 807 -19.57 4.20 4.14
N HIS A 808 -20.05 4.01 5.36
CA HIS A 808 -19.32 4.39 6.56
C HIS A 808 -18.04 3.57 6.71
N ARG A 809 -18.11 2.27 6.48
CA ARG A 809 -16.92 1.39 6.51
C ARG A 809 -15.85 1.86 5.53
N PHE A 810 -16.21 2.17 4.29
CA PHE A 810 -15.27 2.70 3.31
C PHE A 810 -14.65 4.02 3.76
N ARG A 811 -15.43 4.95 4.26
CA ARG A 811 -14.93 6.25 4.73
C ARG A 811 -14.01 6.12 5.94
N TYR A 812 -14.31 5.20 6.83
CA TYR A 812 -13.50 4.93 8.02
C TYR A 812 -12.19 4.22 7.68
N LYS A 813 -12.24 3.20 6.81
CA LYS A 813 -11.09 2.40 6.40
C LYS A 813 -11.18 2.14 4.91
N ARG A 814 -10.68 3.06 4.11
CA ARG A 814 -10.60 2.89 2.66
C ARG A 814 -9.75 1.68 2.33
N HIS A 815 -10.37 0.64 1.82
CA HIS A 815 -9.74 -0.61 1.48
C HIS A 815 -9.96 -0.95 0.01
N PHE A 816 -8.89 -1.34 -0.69
CA PHE A 816 -8.97 -1.64 -2.13
C PHE A 816 -9.87 -2.82 -2.48
N GLY A 817 -10.03 -3.79 -1.58
CA GLY A 817 -10.94 -4.93 -1.77
C GLY A 817 -12.41 -4.54 -1.90
N GLN A 818 -12.80 -3.38 -1.40
CA GLN A 818 -14.18 -2.88 -1.50
C GLN A 818 -14.50 -2.30 -2.88
N VAL A 819 -13.49 -1.90 -3.66
CA VAL A 819 -13.65 -1.09 -4.88
C VAL A 819 -14.47 -1.81 -5.94
N ALA A 820 -13.98 -2.95 -6.44
CA ALA A 820 -14.58 -3.62 -7.60
C ALA A 820 -16.06 -3.95 -7.39
N TRP A 821 -16.39 -4.52 -6.24
CA TRP A 821 -17.72 -5.05 -5.96
C TRP A 821 -18.71 -4.00 -5.51
N LEU A 822 -18.32 -3.04 -4.66
CA LEU A 822 -19.21 -1.95 -4.23
C LEU A 822 -19.53 -1.01 -5.40
N LEU A 823 -18.56 -0.73 -6.27
CA LEU A 823 -18.81 0.10 -7.45
C LEU A 823 -19.79 -0.56 -8.39
N GLN A 824 -19.62 -1.84 -8.72
CA GLN A 824 -20.57 -2.57 -9.56
C GLN A 824 -21.95 -2.64 -8.91
N ALA A 825 -22.03 -3.00 -7.63
CA ALA A 825 -23.29 -3.12 -6.89
C ALA A 825 -24.07 -1.80 -6.88
N PHE A 826 -23.45 -0.70 -6.45
CA PHE A 826 -24.17 0.58 -6.34
C PHE A 826 -24.37 1.28 -7.68
N THR A 827 -23.62 0.93 -8.72
CA THR A 827 -23.96 1.28 -10.10
C THR A 827 -25.28 0.61 -10.53
N THR A 828 -25.42 -0.69 -10.33
CA THR A 828 -26.65 -1.42 -10.68
C THR A 828 -27.84 -0.94 -9.83
N TRP A 829 -27.66 -0.74 -8.52
CA TRP A 829 -28.71 -0.16 -7.67
C TRP A 829 -29.11 1.24 -8.12
N TRP A 830 -28.17 2.09 -8.54
CA TRP A 830 -28.49 3.39 -9.12
C TRP A 830 -29.28 3.27 -10.44
N GLN A 831 -28.92 2.31 -11.29
CA GLN A 831 -29.65 2.06 -12.55
C GLN A 831 -31.09 1.66 -12.30
N ILE A 832 -31.36 0.87 -11.26
CA ILE A 832 -32.71 0.43 -10.89
C ILE A 832 -33.52 1.54 -10.21
N THR A 833 -32.91 2.18 -9.19
CA THR A 833 -33.64 3.06 -8.27
C THR A 833 -33.57 4.53 -8.63
N ARG A 834 -32.54 4.94 -9.36
CA ARG A 834 -32.17 6.34 -9.65
C ARG A 834 -31.88 7.19 -8.40
N GLU A 835 -31.58 6.55 -7.27
CA GLU A 835 -31.22 7.26 -6.04
C GLU A 835 -29.84 7.90 -6.16
N GLN A 836 -29.79 9.24 -6.03
CA GLN A 836 -28.56 10.02 -6.20
C GLN A 836 -27.44 9.60 -5.23
N ALA A 837 -27.81 9.19 -4.01
CA ALA A 837 -26.83 8.78 -2.99
C ALA A 837 -25.96 7.59 -3.44
N PHE A 838 -26.47 6.70 -4.27
CA PHE A 838 -25.68 5.59 -4.84
C PHE A 838 -24.69 6.10 -5.87
N ALA A 839 -25.10 6.99 -6.77
CA ALA A 839 -24.20 7.62 -7.74
C ALA A 839 -23.08 8.42 -7.05
N ASP A 840 -23.43 9.21 -6.04
CA ASP A 840 -22.45 10.01 -5.29
C ASP A 840 -21.40 9.12 -4.62
N PHE A 841 -21.81 7.99 -4.07
CA PHE A 841 -20.89 7.04 -3.46
C PHE A 841 -20.01 6.32 -4.49
N VAL A 842 -20.57 5.95 -5.64
CA VAL A 842 -19.78 5.40 -6.77
C VAL A 842 -18.69 6.39 -7.17
N PHE A 843 -19.01 7.68 -7.30
CA PHE A 843 -18.03 8.70 -7.64
C PHE A 843 -16.99 8.90 -6.52
N GLU A 844 -17.43 8.90 -5.26
CA GLU A 844 -16.50 9.00 -4.11
C GLU A 844 -15.44 7.90 -4.13
N VAL A 845 -15.84 6.66 -4.36
CA VAL A 845 -14.92 5.51 -4.40
C VAL A 845 -14.05 5.53 -5.65
N ALA A 846 -14.63 5.82 -6.82
CA ALA A 846 -13.89 5.85 -8.07
C ALA A 846 -12.88 7.00 -8.13
N ASP A 847 -13.26 8.21 -7.74
CA ASP A 847 -12.34 9.37 -7.71
C ASP A 847 -11.18 9.13 -6.74
N TRP A 848 -11.44 8.51 -5.59
CA TRP A 848 -10.39 8.08 -4.66
C TRP A 848 -9.43 7.07 -5.32
N LEU A 849 -9.96 6.06 -6.01
CA LEU A 849 -9.17 5.02 -6.67
C LEU A 849 -8.25 5.60 -7.74
N LEU A 850 -8.73 6.55 -8.55
CA LEU A 850 -7.93 7.17 -9.62
C LEU A 850 -6.65 7.83 -9.09
N GLY A 851 -6.68 8.34 -7.86
CA GLY A 851 -5.48 8.88 -7.20
C GLY A 851 -4.35 7.87 -6.99
N TYR A 852 -4.63 6.57 -7.11
CA TYR A 852 -3.65 5.49 -6.97
C TYR A 852 -3.22 4.87 -8.30
N GLN A 853 -3.68 5.39 -9.43
CA GLN A 853 -3.22 4.92 -10.73
C GLN A 853 -1.91 5.60 -11.13
N GLN A 854 -0.88 4.82 -11.42
CA GLN A 854 0.43 5.32 -11.84
C GLN A 854 0.36 5.97 -13.22
N GLU A 855 0.77 7.22 -13.32
CA GLU A 855 0.86 7.93 -14.61
C GLU A 855 1.85 7.25 -15.57
N LYS A 856 2.96 6.75 -15.06
CA LYS A 856 4.04 6.13 -15.84
C LYS A 856 3.66 4.80 -16.48
N THR A 857 2.87 3.99 -15.78
CA THR A 857 2.59 2.61 -16.20
C THR A 857 1.12 2.36 -16.55
N GLY A 858 0.21 3.15 -16.00
CA GLY A 858 -1.24 2.92 -16.07
C GLY A 858 -1.75 1.92 -15.02
N ALA A 859 -0.87 1.26 -14.29
CA ALA A 859 -1.23 0.31 -13.23
C ALA A 859 -1.72 1.02 -11.96
N PHE A 860 -2.51 0.33 -11.16
CA PHE A 860 -2.86 0.81 -9.82
C PHE A 860 -1.88 0.29 -8.78
N ILE A 861 -1.43 1.16 -7.88
CA ILE A 861 -0.65 0.78 -6.69
C ILE A 861 -1.61 0.50 -5.52
N ASN A 862 -1.32 -0.52 -4.73
CA ASN A 862 -2.14 -0.92 -3.58
C ASN A 862 -1.32 -1.71 -2.55
N ASP A 863 -1.94 -2.03 -1.42
CA ASP A 863 -1.35 -2.78 -0.32
C ASP A 863 -1.17 -4.28 -0.57
N HIS A 864 -1.79 -4.82 -1.62
CA HIS A 864 -1.65 -6.23 -2.02
C HIS A 864 -0.45 -6.48 -2.95
N GLN A 865 0.25 -5.44 -3.37
CA GLN A 865 1.44 -5.58 -4.20
C GLN A 865 2.58 -6.19 -3.39
N SER A 866 3.17 -7.27 -3.92
CA SER A 866 4.39 -7.85 -3.36
C SER A 866 5.62 -7.02 -3.76
N GLU A 867 5.85 -6.84 -5.07
CA GLU A 867 7.04 -6.16 -5.60
C GLU A 867 6.70 -5.10 -6.65
N THR A 868 5.78 -5.40 -7.55
CA THR A 868 5.38 -4.52 -8.66
C THR A 868 3.88 -4.58 -8.87
N PRO A 869 3.29 -3.55 -9.53
CA PRO A 869 1.93 -3.60 -10.01
C PRO A 869 1.66 -4.85 -10.86
N GLY A 870 0.46 -5.39 -10.74
CA GLY A 870 0.12 -6.65 -11.38
C GLY A 870 -1.38 -6.75 -11.74
N TYR A 871 -1.87 -7.97 -11.73
CA TYR A 871 -3.24 -8.36 -12.11
C TYR A 871 -4.34 -7.58 -11.39
N THR A 872 -4.11 -7.06 -10.20
CA THR A 872 -5.09 -6.28 -9.44
C THR A 872 -5.58 -5.05 -10.20
N THR A 873 -4.79 -4.58 -11.18
CA THR A 873 -5.25 -3.54 -12.11
C THR A 873 -6.53 -3.97 -12.84
N ALA A 874 -6.65 -5.24 -13.26
CA ALA A 874 -7.86 -5.77 -13.90
C ALA A 874 -9.08 -5.71 -12.95
N VAL A 875 -8.88 -6.07 -11.68
CA VAL A 875 -9.92 -6.01 -10.64
C VAL A 875 -10.44 -4.58 -10.48
N TYR A 876 -9.57 -3.58 -10.49
CA TYR A 876 -9.99 -2.18 -10.32
C TYR A 876 -10.64 -1.61 -11.58
N LEU A 877 -10.26 -2.09 -12.76
CA LEU A 877 -10.91 -1.69 -14.00
C LEU A 877 -12.38 -2.12 -14.07
N GLU A 878 -12.80 -3.20 -13.39
CA GLU A 878 -14.22 -3.54 -13.24
C GLU A 878 -14.99 -2.40 -12.55
N GLY A 879 -14.41 -1.85 -11.46
CA GLY A 879 -14.98 -0.71 -10.76
C GLY A 879 -14.98 0.58 -11.58
N VAL A 880 -13.90 0.84 -12.34
CA VAL A 880 -13.82 2.02 -13.22
C VAL A 880 -14.85 1.94 -14.35
N ALA A 881 -15.07 0.75 -14.94
CA ALA A 881 -16.10 0.54 -15.96
C ALA A 881 -17.50 0.82 -15.40
N ALA A 882 -17.79 0.34 -14.18
CA ALA A 882 -19.05 0.62 -13.50
C ALA A 882 -19.25 2.13 -13.24
N ALA A 883 -18.24 2.81 -12.72
CA ALA A 883 -18.31 4.26 -12.50
C ALA A 883 -18.48 5.06 -13.81
N LEU A 884 -17.86 4.60 -14.89
CA LEU A 884 -18.03 5.19 -16.22
C LEU A 884 -19.47 5.13 -16.70
N SER A 885 -20.18 4.02 -16.46
CA SER A 885 -21.60 3.87 -16.78
C SER A 885 -22.46 4.89 -16.02
N VAL A 886 -22.19 5.11 -14.72
CA VAL A 886 -22.90 6.14 -13.94
C VAL A 886 -22.60 7.53 -14.49
N ALA A 887 -21.33 7.87 -14.76
CA ALA A 887 -20.94 9.18 -15.29
C ALA A 887 -21.59 9.46 -16.65
N ALA A 888 -21.70 8.45 -17.50
CA ALA A 888 -22.42 8.54 -18.76
C ALA A 888 -23.94 8.79 -18.53
N GLY A 889 -24.57 8.06 -17.62
CA GLY A 889 -26.01 8.15 -17.36
C GLY A 889 -26.45 9.45 -16.68
N VAL A 890 -25.55 10.12 -15.92
CA VAL A 890 -25.81 11.47 -15.34
C VAL A 890 -25.25 12.61 -16.20
N ASN A 891 -24.66 12.32 -17.36
CA ASN A 891 -24.02 13.29 -18.27
C ASN A 891 -22.83 14.07 -17.63
N ASP A 892 -22.09 13.48 -16.71
CA ASP A 892 -20.85 14.06 -16.17
C ASP A 892 -19.69 13.80 -17.14
N ASN A 893 -19.51 14.73 -18.09
CA ASN A 893 -18.47 14.63 -19.12
C ASN A 893 -17.04 14.70 -18.54
N SER A 894 -16.83 15.37 -17.42
CA SER A 894 -15.53 15.46 -16.76
C SER A 894 -15.10 14.09 -16.23
N ARG A 895 -15.94 13.46 -15.41
CA ARG A 895 -15.68 12.12 -14.87
C ARG A 895 -15.65 11.08 -15.98
N ARG A 896 -16.57 11.16 -16.94
CA ARG A 896 -16.55 10.28 -18.12
C ARG A 896 -15.21 10.31 -18.85
N GLY A 897 -14.64 11.51 -19.07
CA GLY A 897 -13.31 11.68 -19.67
C GLY A 897 -12.18 11.10 -18.80
N ALA A 898 -12.21 11.35 -17.48
CA ALA A 898 -11.22 10.84 -16.54
C ALA A 898 -11.24 9.30 -16.45
N TYR A 899 -12.42 8.71 -16.29
CA TYR A 899 -12.58 7.25 -16.19
C TYR A 899 -12.23 6.53 -17.50
N ASN A 900 -12.54 7.10 -18.67
CA ASN A 900 -12.10 6.56 -19.95
C ASN A 900 -10.56 6.54 -20.09
N ARG A 901 -9.88 7.62 -19.70
CA ARG A 901 -8.43 7.66 -19.73
C ARG A 901 -7.82 6.67 -18.75
N SER A 902 -8.38 6.57 -17.55
CA SER A 902 -7.96 5.60 -16.54
C SER A 902 -8.10 4.17 -17.03
N PHE A 903 -9.24 3.81 -17.62
CA PHE A 903 -9.46 2.48 -18.17
C PHE A 903 -8.47 2.16 -19.29
N ALA A 904 -8.28 3.05 -20.25
CA ALA A 904 -7.34 2.86 -21.35
C ALA A 904 -5.88 2.73 -20.86
N ALA A 905 -5.47 3.50 -19.86
CA ALA A 905 -4.14 3.39 -19.26
C ALA A 905 -3.95 2.04 -18.54
N GLY A 906 -4.94 1.60 -17.76
CA GLY A 906 -4.90 0.31 -17.08
C GLY A 906 -4.87 -0.86 -18.07
N GLU A 907 -5.65 -0.80 -19.13
CA GLU A 907 -5.67 -1.80 -20.20
C GLU A 907 -4.32 -1.88 -20.94
N SER A 908 -3.72 -0.73 -21.21
CA SER A 908 -2.35 -0.65 -21.78
C SER A 908 -1.32 -1.29 -20.86
N PHE A 909 -1.48 -1.17 -19.53
CA PHE A 909 -0.62 -1.88 -18.59
C PHE A 909 -0.85 -3.39 -18.64
N LEU A 910 -2.12 -3.85 -18.63
CA LEU A 910 -2.46 -5.28 -18.68
C LEU A 910 -1.94 -5.94 -19.96
N ASN A 911 -1.91 -5.23 -21.09
CA ASN A 911 -1.30 -5.71 -22.33
C ASN A 911 0.16 -6.19 -22.15
N ARG A 912 0.88 -5.67 -21.16
CA ARG A 912 2.24 -6.11 -20.81
C ARG A 912 2.26 -7.43 -20.05
N LEU A 913 1.16 -7.83 -19.45
CA LEU A 913 1.03 -9.04 -18.64
C LEU A 913 0.34 -10.18 -19.39
N ILE A 914 -0.50 -9.88 -20.39
CA ILE A 914 -1.24 -10.87 -21.17
C ILE A 914 -0.27 -11.56 -22.14
N LEU A 915 -0.23 -12.90 -22.11
CA LEU A 915 0.58 -13.67 -23.01
C LEU A 915 -0.01 -13.67 -24.43
N GLN A 916 0.83 -13.38 -25.41
CA GLN A 916 0.44 -13.18 -26.81
C GLN A 916 1.41 -13.93 -27.75
N GLU A 917 1.13 -13.94 -29.06
CA GLU A 917 1.87 -14.69 -30.07
C GLU A 917 3.39 -14.45 -30.03
N ARG A 918 3.83 -13.23 -29.69
CA ARG A 918 5.25 -12.88 -29.54
C ARG A 918 5.97 -13.68 -28.44
N ASP A 919 5.24 -14.17 -27.43
CA ASP A 919 5.81 -14.95 -26.33
C ASP A 919 6.02 -16.43 -26.70
N ARG A 920 5.49 -16.88 -27.86
CA ARG A 920 5.51 -18.27 -28.31
C ARG A 920 6.91 -18.87 -28.29
N SER A 921 7.90 -18.10 -28.70
CA SER A 921 9.27 -18.58 -28.88
C SER A 921 10.02 -18.92 -27.56
N ILE A 922 9.44 -18.58 -26.41
CA ILE A 922 10.02 -18.84 -25.08
C ILE A 922 9.11 -19.71 -24.20
N LEU A 923 8.01 -20.20 -24.71
CA LEU A 923 7.02 -20.99 -23.99
C LEU A 923 6.95 -22.42 -24.51
N PRO A 924 7.14 -23.46 -23.67
CA PRO A 924 7.10 -24.85 -24.10
C PRO A 924 5.73 -25.33 -24.60
N ASN A 925 4.64 -24.71 -24.16
CA ASN A 925 3.28 -24.98 -24.61
C ASN A 925 2.52 -23.66 -24.82
N PRO A 926 2.86 -22.92 -25.90
CA PRO A 926 2.31 -21.59 -26.11
C PRO A 926 0.80 -21.60 -26.32
N ASP A 927 0.25 -22.58 -27.05
CA ASP A 927 -1.17 -22.63 -27.33
C ASP A 927 -2.02 -22.73 -26.05
N PHE A 928 -1.48 -23.34 -24.99
CA PHE A 928 -2.13 -23.43 -23.69
C PHE A 928 -1.90 -22.20 -22.78
N ALA A 929 -0.85 -21.44 -23.06
CA ALA A 929 -0.45 -20.27 -22.26
C ALA A 929 -1.06 -18.96 -22.77
N LEU A 930 -1.24 -18.85 -24.11
CA LEU A 930 -1.67 -17.61 -24.75
C LEU A 930 -3.07 -17.18 -24.25
N GLY A 931 -3.22 -15.88 -24.02
CA GLY A 931 -4.42 -15.29 -23.43
C GLY A 931 -4.43 -15.32 -21.89
N GLY A 932 -3.47 -15.98 -21.26
CA GLY A 932 -3.30 -15.94 -19.82
C GLY A 932 -2.78 -14.58 -19.33
N LEU A 933 -3.23 -14.14 -18.15
CA LEU A 933 -2.78 -12.93 -17.48
C LEU A 933 -1.80 -13.31 -16.38
N ARG A 934 -0.55 -12.88 -16.49
CA ARG A 934 0.48 -13.11 -15.49
C ARG A 934 0.20 -12.33 -14.20
N GLN A 935 0.65 -12.84 -13.06
CA GLN A 935 0.50 -12.20 -11.76
C GLN A 935 1.08 -10.78 -11.71
N GLY A 936 2.22 -10.56 -12.37
CA GLY A 936 2.89 -9.27 -12.41
C GLY A 936 4.06 -9.26 -13.38
N LEU A 937 4.79 -8.14 -13.48
CA LEU A 937 5.88 -7.97 -14.41
C LEU A 937 7.02 -9.00 -14.21
N TYR A 938 7.27 -9.38 -12.95
CA TYR A 938 8.35 -10.29 -12.58
C TYR A 938 7.85 -11.63 -12.01
N TYR A 939 6.59 -11.97 -12.30
CA TYR A 939 5.96 -13.24 -11.94
C TYR A 939 5.26 -13.81 -13.17
N SER A 940 5.59 -15.05 -13.52
CA SER A 940 5.04 -15.70 -14.72
C SER A 940 3.75 -16.49 -14.45
N GLU A 941 3.48 -16.83 -13.19
CA GLU A 941 2.29 -17.60 -12.83
C GLU A 941 1.01 -16.91 -13.29
N ILE A 942 0.14 -17.71 -13.90
CA ILE A 942 -1.20 -17.30 -14.34
C ILE A 942 -2.18 -17.99 -13.41
N ARG A 943 -3.08 -17.22 -12.79
CA ARG A 943 -4.23 -17.77 -12.08
C ARG A 943 -5.46 -17.54 -12.93
N THR A 944 -6.38 -18.48 -12.90
CA THR A 944 -7.60 -18.40 -13.71
C THR A 944 -8.45 -17.20 -13.33
N ASP A 945 -8.56 -16.86 -12.02
CA ASP A 945 -9.30 -15.69 -11.56
C ASP A 945 -8.72 -14.36 -12.08
N PHE A 946 -7.41 -14.26 -12.33
CA PHE A 946 -6.83 -13.05 -12.92
C PHE A 946 -7.38 -12.80 -14.34
N VAL A 947 -7.49 -13.87 -15.14
CA VAL A 947 -8.05 -13.82 -16.49
C VAL A 947 -9.54 -13.53 -16.44
N GLN A 948 -10.26 -14.11 -15.47
CA GLN A 948 -11.68 -13.86 -15.26
C GLN A 948 -11.95 -12.38 -14.94
N HIS A 949 -11.17 -11.75 -14.02
CA HIS A 949 -11.30 -10.33 -13.71
C HIS A 949 -11.00 -9.44 -14.93
N SER A 950 -9.95 -9.76 -15.69
CA SER A 950 -9.62 -9.00 -16.89
C SER A 950 -10.74 -9.08 -17.92
N LEU A 951 -11.24 -10.28 -18.22
CA LEU A 951 -12.37 -10.45 -19.15
C LEU A 951 -13.62 -9.75 -18.63
N SER A 952 -13.96 -9.86 -17.35
CA SER A 952 -15.11 -9.20 -16.75
C SER A 952 -15.07 -7.68 -16.90
N ALA A 953 -13.88 -7.06 -16.67
CA ALA A 953 -13.69 -5.62 -16.86
C ALA A 953 -13.91 -5.20 -18.32
N LEU A 954 -13.38 -5.99 -19.27
CA LEU A 954 -13.53 -5.72 -20.70
C LEU A 954 -14.98 -5.88 -21.17
N LEU A 955 -15.67 -6.93 -20.70
CA LEU A 955 -17.09 -7.12 -20.96
C LEU A 955 -17.95 -5.98 -20.40
N ALA A 956 -17.65 -5.51 -19.17
CA ALA A 956 -18.34 -4.36 -18.59
C ALA A 956 -18.13 -3.05 -19.38
N ARG A 957 -17.03 -2.96 -20.15
CA ARG A 957 -16.73 -1.78 -20.98
C ARG A 957 -17.51 -1.74 -22.28
N ILE A 958 -17.88 -2.91 -22.83
CA ILE A 958 -18.57 -3.05 -24.12
C ILE A 958 -20.07 -3.34 -23.98
N ASP A 959 -20.53 -3.78 -22.77
CA ASP A 959 -21.95 -4.03 -22.42
C ASP A 959 -22.69 -2.70 -22.21
#